data_50c97e1a8162e1cfdf21a1eadb5b99c3
#
_entry.id   50c97e1a8162e1cfdf21a1eadb5b99c3
#
_cell.length_a   1.000
_cell.length_b   1.000
_cell.length_c   1.000
_cell.angle_alpha   90.00
_cell.angle_beta   90.00
_cell.angle_gamma   90.00
#
_symmetry.space_group_name_H-M   'P 1'
#
loop_
_entity.id
_entity.type
_entity.pdbx_description
1 polymer ?
#
loop_
_entity_poly.entity_id
_entity_poly.type
_entity_poly.pdbx_seq_one_letter_code
_entity_poly.pdbx_strand_id
1 'polypeptide(L)'
;MKRFAAFCLAAALPLAARADEGMWTFDNFPSAKVAKKYGFSPDAKWLSEAQLSSVRLAGGCSGSFVSPEGLVMTNHHCAHSCIEQLSTKEKDFVKEGFYAATLDQEVKCPEIELNQLVAISDVSERMHSATQGLDGQKFAEAQRAEMARIEKECAGDDEKVRCDVVTLYHGGIYDLYKYKRFQDVRLVFAPELAIAFFGGDPDNFNFPRYDLDVSFVRAYENDKPAKTEHYFKWSATGAKEGDLTFVSGHPGGTDRELTVAQLKYERDVALPEALFALAEYRGALTMYTKLGAEQHRTAEAELFGIENSYKALKGRYEALITDTLWNAKAQREQKLRATVKRDRAMQKQYGAAWDMVAKAVDEYKPRRKEYQYIEGASPGRPSGFRSRYFTLAKTLVRAADELGKPNEKRLREFRDSNLPAVKQALFSAAPIYDELETFRLGYSLIKLREELGADHPFVKKVLGKKSPQELAKELIAGAKLKDVELRKKLWEGGKSAVDASDDAFVQLARLTDPEARAVRKWHDEVIEPPEKKGAELIAKAKFQVEGTSNYPDATFTLRLSYGSVEGYEEKGRRVNPITMMGGAFERATGREPFALPKSWLVANQDGRINLGTPFNMATSNDIIGGNSGSPVFNKNLEVVGLIFDGNIQSLGGEYGFDPTVNRAISVCSPALLESLDRIHGAKRMVTELKGGASQAGLR
;
A
#
# COMPACT_ATOMS: atom_id res chain seq x y z
N MET A 1 -50.43 -17.68 55.06
CA MET A 1 -49.01 -17.40 54.82
C MET A 1 -48.64 -18.00 53.43
N LYS A 2 -48.69 -17.21 52.38
CA LYS A 2 -48.34 -17.62 51.02
C LYS A 2 -46.96 -17.01 50.68
N ARG A 3 -45.94 -17.87 50.49
CA ARG A 3 -44.59 -17.46 50.09
C ARG A 3 -44.59 -17.26 48.55
N PHE A 4 -44.35 -16.00 48.14
CA PHE A 4 -44.00 -15.68 46.72
C PHE A 4 -42.53 -15.95 46.51
N ALA A 5 -42.19 -16.87 45.60
CA ALA A 5 -40.85 -17.07 45.10
C ALA A 5 -40.66 -16.12 43.92
N ALA A 6 -39.80 -15.14 44.06
CA ALA A 6 -39.37 -14.27 42.94
C ALA A 6 -38.29 -15.01 42.10
N PHE A 7 -38.62 -15.38 40.88
CA PHE A 7 -37.68 -15.86 39.90
C PHE A 7 -36.96 -14.64 39.28
N CYS A 8 -35.71 -14.43 39.63
CA CYS A 8 -34.85 -13.48 38.90
C CYS A 8 -34.45 -14.13 37.59
N LEU A 9 -35.08 -13.73 36.46
CA LEU A 9 -34.57 -13.98 35.13
C LEU A 9 -33.33 -13.08 34.93
N ALA A 10 -32.15 -13.65 35.06
CA ALA A 10 -30.92 -13.02 34.57
C ALA A 10 -30.96 -13.00 33.04
N ALA A 11 -31.35 -11.87 32.46
CA ALA A 11 -31.19 -11.61 31.05
C ALA A 11 -29.66 -11.62 30.75
N ALA A 12 -29.15 -12.69 30.17
CA ALA A 12 -27.85 -12.72 29.57
C ALA A 12 -27.89 -11.77 28.38
N LEU A 13 -27.46 -10.54 28.56
CA LEU A 13 -27.15 -9.64 27.48
C LEU A 13 -26.06 -10.35 26.63
N PRO A 14 -26.25 -10.54 25.32
CA PRO A 14 -25.17 -11.04 24.49
C PRO A 14 -24.02 -10.02 24.61
N LEU A 15 -22.88 -10.47 25.12
CA LEU A 15 -21.62 -9.74 24.99
C LEU A 15 -21.41 -9.56 23.49
N ALA A 16 -21.69 -8.36 22.97
CA ALA A 16 -21.38 -8.00 21.61
C ALA A 16 -19.89 -8.36 21.39
N ALA A 17 -19.63 -9.26 20.47
CA ALA A 17 -18.28 -9.63 20.11
C ALA A 17 -17.62 -8.35 19.57
N ARG A 18 -16.71 -7.76 20.38
CA ARG A 18 -15.95 -6.60 19.93
C ARG A 18 -14.95 -7.10 18.90
N ALA A 19 -14.85 -6.41 17.74
CA ALA A 19 -13.82 -6.61 16.74
C ALA A 19 -12.43 -6.62 17.38
N ASP A 20 -11.50 -7.35 16.80
CA ASP A 20 -10.17 -7.53 17.37
C ASP A 20 -9.15 -6.64 16.69
N GLU A 21 -8.71 -5.61 17.41
CA GLU A 21 -7.66 -4.70 16.97
C GLU A 21 -6.32 -5.42 16.81
N GLY A 22 -5.61 -5.15 15.74
CA GLY A 22 -4.21 -5.50 15.55
C GLY A 22 -3.88 -6.14 14.20
N MET A 23 -2.83 -5.60 13.58
CA MET A 23 -2.14 -6.15 12.42
C MET A 23 -0.82 -6.76 12.90
N TRP A 24 -0.88 -8.03 13.30
CA TRP A 24 0.19 -8.74 14.01
C TRP A 24 1.28 -9.23 13.05
N THR A 25 2.51 -9.25 13.51
CA THR A 25 3.58 -9.99 12.83
C THR A 25 3.39 -11.50 13.01
N PHE A 26 3.89 -12.33 12.10
CA PHE A 26 3.67 -13.77 12.14
C PHE A 26 4.41 -14.47 13.30
N ASP A 27 5.54 -13.92 13.70
CA ASP A 27 6.36 -14.37 14.82
C ASP A 27 5.81 -13.96 16.20
N ASN A 28 4.92 -12.94 16.26
CA ASN A 28 4.28 -12.48 17.49
C ASN A 28 2.73 -12.52 17.41
N PHE A 29 2.18 -13.51 16.72
CA PHE A 29 0.72 -13.63 16.56
C PHE A 29 0.06 -14.12 17.87
N PRO A 30 -1.05 -13.50 18.33
CA PRO A 30 -1.66 -13.77 19.63
C PRO A 30 -2.58 -15.00 19.62
N SER A 31 -2.05 -16.18 19.28
CA SER A 31 -2.82 -17.44 19.16
C SER A 31 -3.67 -17.76 20.39
N ALA A 32 -3.18 -17.44 21.59
CA ALA A 32 -3.92 -17.66 22.83
C ALA A 32 -5.18 -16.76 22.97
N LYS A 33 -5.11 -15.51 22.46
CA LYS A 33 -6.29 -14.61 22.42
C LYS A 33 -7.35 -15.13 21.46
N VAL A 34 -6.92 -15.60 20.27
CA VAL A 34 -7.80 -16.21 19.26
C VAL A 34 -8.45 -17.47 19.81
N ALA A 35 -7.67 -18.36 20.46
CA ALA A 35 -8.19 -19.57 21.09
C ALA A 35 -9.26 -19.27 22.14
N LYS A 36 -9.03 -18.29 23.00
CA LYS A 36 -9.96 -17.89 24.04
C LYS A 36 -11.29 -17.35 23.48
N LYS A 37 -11.23 -16.58 22.40
CA LYS A 37 -12.42 -15.89 21.85
C LYS A 37 -13.17 -16.75 20.85
N TYR A 38 -12.46 -17.47 19.99
CA TYR A 38 -13.02 -18.18 18.83
C TYR A 38 -12.89 -19.70 18.89
N GLY A 39 -12.24 -20.25 19.92
CA GLY A 39 -12.05 -21.70 20.06
C GLY A 39 -11.06 -22.30 19.03
N PHE A 40 -10.24 -21.48 18.37
CA PHE A 40 -9.25 -21.92 17.39
C PHE A 40 -7.88 -21.36 17.74
N SER A 41 -6.85 -22.21 17.81
CA SER A 41 -5.49 -21.82 18.09
C SER A 41 -4.59 -22.09 16.88
N PRO A 42 -4.20 -21.05 16.10
CA PRO A 42 -3.21 -21.21 15.04
C PRO A 42 -1.89 -21.76 15.62
N ASP A 43 -1.40 -22.88 15.09
CA ASP A 43 -0.09 -23.43 15.40
C ASP A 43 0.99 -22.91 14.44
N ALA A 44 2.25 -23.24 14.72
CA ALA A 44 3.39 -22.78 13.91
C ALA A 44 3.31 -23.25 12.44
N LYS A 45 2.75 -24.44 12.18
CA LYS A 45 2.60 -24.96 10.83
C LYS A 45 1.54 -24.18 10.07
N TRP A 46 0.40 -23.91 10.71
CA TRP A 46 -0.68 -23.11 10.13
C TRP A 46 -0.21 -21.67 9.82
N LEU A 47 0.53 -21.04 10.76
CA LEU A 47 1.09 -19.70 10.53
C LEU A 47 2.10 -19.70 9.38
N SER A 48 2.99 -20.69 9.31
CA SER A 48 3.97 -20.83 8.23
C SER A 48 3.28 -21.01 6.87
N GLU A 49 2.22 -21.82 6.79
CA GLU A 49 1.46 -22.04 5.56
C GLU A 49 0.79 -20.73 5.09
N ALA A 50 0.15 -19.99 6.00
CA ALA A 50 -0.47 -18.69 5.68
C ALA A 50 0.58 -17.66 5.23
N GLN A 51 1.77 -17.61 5.89
CA GLN A 51 2.87 -16.72 5.52
C GLN A 51 3.37 -17.02 4.11
N LEU A 52 3.68 -18.27 3.81
CA LEU A 52 4.27 -18.71 2.55
C LEU A 52 3.28 -18.67 1.38
N SER A 53 1.98 -18.68 1.66
CA SER A 53 0.93 -18.51 0.64
C SER A 53 0.64 -17.05 0.30
N SER A 54 1.16 -16.09 1.07
CA SER A 54 0.94 -14.65 0.90
C SER A 54 2.05 -13.99 0.11
N VAL A 55 1.72 -13.01 -0.72
CA VAL A 55 2.70 -12.26 -1.51
C VAL A 55 2.47 -10.76 -1.43
N ARG A 56 3.57 -9.99 -1.47
CA ARG A 56 3.57 -8.53 -1.58
C ARG A 56 3.68 -8.15 -3.05
N LEU A 57 2.79 -7.31 -3.55
CA LEU A 57 2.99 -6.57 -4.78
C LEU A 57 3.83 -5.34 -4.42
N ALA A 58 5.03 -5.22 -4.98
CA ALA A 58 5.99 -4.17 -4.59
C ALA A 58 5.45 -2.74 -4.82
N GLY A 59 4.48 -2.58 -5.70
CA GLY A 59 3.81 -1.30 -6.01
C GLY A 59 2.80 -0.80 -4.97
N GLY A 60 2.56 -1.52 -3.86
CA GLY A 60 1.71 -1.01 -2.77
C GLY A 60 0.51 -1.87 -2.40
N CYS A 61 0.40 -3.09 -2.90
CA CYS A 61 -0.72 -4.02 -2.68
C CYS A 61 -0.26 -5.38 -2.12
N SER A 62 -1.23 -6.22 -1.86
CA SER A 62 -1.09 -7.61 -1.44
C SER A 62 -1.63 -8.57 -2.49
N GLY A 63 -1.33 -9.85 -2.35
CA GLY A 63 -1.89 -10.94 -3.13
C GLY A 63 -1.67 -12.26 -2.41
N SER A 64 -2.11 -13.33 -3.03
CA SER A 64 -1.92 -14.68 -2.50
C SER A 64 -1.79 -15.70 -3.62
N PHE A 65 -0.90 -16.68 -3.44
CA PHE A 65 -0.91 -17.87 -4.27
C PHE A 65 -2.18 -18.66 -4.00
N VAL A 66 -2.86 -19.05 -5.08
CA VAL A 66 -4.14 -19.80 -5.04
C VAL A 66 -4.09 -21.07 -5.90
N SER A 67 -2.92 -21.44 -6.39
CA SER A 67 -2.68 -22.69 -7.08
C SER A 67 -1.22 -23.13 -6.97
N PRO A 68 -0.89 -24.42 -7.22
CA PRO A 68 0.49 -24.90 -7.23
C PRO A 68 1.29 -24.44 -8.47
N GLU A 69 0.67 -23.75 -9.41
CA GLU A 69 1.28 -23.27 -10.65
C GLU A 69 1.44 -21.74 -10.70
N GLY A 70 1.74 -21.13 -9.55
CA GLY A 70 2.10 -19.73 -9.45
C GLY A 70 0.96 -18.74 -9.71
N LEU A 71 -0.30 -19.18 -9.74
CA LEU A 71 -1.44 -18.26 -9.90
C LEU A 71 -1.62 -17.42 -8.64
N VAL A 72 -1.64 -16.11 -8.79
CA VAL A 72 -1.79 -15.13 -7.71
C VAL A 72 -3.09 -14.37 -7.90
N MET A 73 -3.90 -14.35 -6.83
CA MET A 73 -5.10 -13.53 -6.72
C MET A 73 -4.72 -12.18 -6.12
N THR A 74 -5.21 -11.09 -6.72
CA THR A 74 -5.10 -9.71 -6.23
C THR A 74 -6.30 -8.89 -6.70
N ASN A 75 -6.35 -7.58 -6.43
CA ASN A 75 -7.43 -6.72 -6.93
C ASN A 75 -7.20 -6.26 -8.37
N HIS A 76 -8.30 -5.85 -9.02
CA HIS A 76 -8.24 -5.15 -10.30
C HIS A 76 -7.46 -3.83 -10.16
N HIS A 77 -7.78 -3.02 -9.15
CA HIS A 77 -7.09 -1.76 -8.94
C HIS A 77 -5.58 -1.93 -8.64
N CYS A 78 -5.15 -3.06 -8.06
CA CYS A 78 -3.74 -3.39 -7.86
C CYS A 78 -3.02 -3.76 -9.17
N ALA A 79 -3.71 -4.40 -10.10
CA ALA A 79 -3.21 -4.76 -11.42
C ALA A 79 -3.49 -3.68 -12.48
N HIS A 80 -4.22 -2.61 -12.13
CA HIS A 80 -4.74 -1.62 -13.08
C HIS A 80 -3.66 -1.00 -13.96
N SER A 81 -2.51 -0.66 -13.39
CA SER A 81 -1.39 -0.13 -14.17
C SER A 81 -0.89 -1.11 -15.25
N CYS A 82 -0.85 -2.42 -14.94
CA CYS A 82 -0.52 -3.43 -15.94
C CYS A 82 -1.60 -3.51 -17.02
N ILE A 83 -2.87 -3.54 -16.63
CA ILE A 83 -4.02 -3.63 -17.56
C ILE A 83 -4.01 -2.43 -18.51
N GLU A 84 -3.80 -1.22 -17.99
CA GLU A 84 -3.70 0.02 -18.77
C GLU A 84 -2.47 0.02 -19.71
N GLN A 85 -1.30 -0.38 -19.19
CA GLN A 85 -0.06 -0.44 -19.97
C GLN A 85 -0.11 -1.45 -21.13
N LEU A 86 -0.93 -2.48 -21.00
CA LEU A 86 -1.18 -3.48 -22.05
C LEU A 86 -2.30 -3.08 -23.02
N SER A 87 -3.08 -2.05 -22.68
CA SER A 87 -4.19 -1.53 -23.48
C SER A 87 -3.69 -0.63 -24.60
N THR A 88 -4.40 -0.68 -25.75
CA THR A 88 -4.21 0.22 -26.88
C THR A 88 -5.53 0.92 -27.23
N LYS A 89 -5.51 1.87 -28.18
CA LYS A 89 -6.76 2.51 -28.66
C LYS A 89 -7.71 1.50 -29.32
N GLU A 90 -7.16 0.46 -29.95
CA GLU A 90 -7.91 -0.57 -30.68
C GLU A 90 -8.37 -1.71 -29.74
N LYS A 91 -7.68 -1.90 -28.61
CA LYS A 91 -7.97 -2.97 -27.66
C LYS A 91 -7.77 -2.46 -26.22
N ASP A 92 -8.85 -2.01 -25.63
CA ASP A 92 -8.87 -1.42 -24.30
C ASP A 92 -9.26 -2.48 -23.24
N PHE A 93 -8.26 -3.10 -22.63
CA PHE A 93 -8.47 -4.12 -21.61
C PHE A 93 -9.07 -3.58 -20.30
N VAL A 94 -8.92 -2.28 -20.03
CA VAL A 94 -9.58 -1.63 -18.89
C VAL A 94 -11.09 -1.68 -19.06
N LYS A 95 -11.56 -1.36 -20.28
CA LYS A 95 -12.98 -1.31 -20.62
C LYS A 95 -13.57 -2.69 -20.95
N GLU A 96 -12.82 -3.52 -21.64
CA GLU A 96 -13.32 -4.79 -22.22
C GLU A 96 -13.03 -6.01 -21.34
N GLY A 97 -12.17 -5.84 -20.33
CA GLY A 97 -11.62 -6.95 -19.57
C GLY A 97 -10.55 -7.74 -20.32
N PHE A 98 -9.91 -8.66 -19.63
CA PHE A 98 -8.89 -9.55 -20.18
C PHE A 98 -9.03 -10.97 -19.65
N TYR A 99 -8.89 -11.95 -20.52
CA TYR A 99 -8.77 -13.35 -20.14
C TYR A 99 -7.83 -14.12 -21.07
N ALA A 100 -6.77 -14.70 -20.50
CA ALA A 100 -5.87 -15.63 -21.18
C ALA A 100 -6.45 -17.05 -21.10
N ALA A 101 -7.02 -17.55 -22.17
CA ALA A 101 -7.60 -18.91 -22.21
C ALA A 101 -6.52 -20.01 -22.15
N THR A 102 -5.28 -19.69 -22.54
CA THR A 102 -4.11 -20.59 -22.54
C THR A 102 -2.89 -19.89 -21.92
N LEU A 103 -1.86 -20.63 -21.53
CA LEU A 103 -0.65 -20.06 -20.91
C LEU A 103 0.13 -19.11 -21.85
N ASP A 104 0.14 -19.41 -23.14
CA ASP A 104 0.81 -18.58 -24.16
C ASP A 104 0.11 -17.24 -24.41
N GLN A 105 -1.13 -17.09 -23.98
CA GLN A 105 -1.87 -15.82 -24.02
C GLN A 105 -1.67 -14.96 -22.77
N GLU A 106 -1.00 -15.47 -21.74
CA GLU A 106 -0.68 -14.69 -20.54
C GLU A 106 0.40 -13.65 -20.88
N VAL A 107 0.10 -12.36 -20.64
CA VAL A 107 0.94 -11.25 -21.09
C VAL A 107 1.72 -10.64 -19.91
N LYS A 108 3.04 -10.45 -20.11
CA LYS A 108 3.92 -9.92 -19.10
C LYS A 108 3.55 -8.47 -18.71
N CYS A 109 3.34 -8.26 -17.42
CA CYS A 109 3.19 -6.94 -16.83
C CYS A 109 4.54 -6.22 -16.75
N PRO A 110 4.69 -5.01 -17.29
CA PRO A 110 6.00 -4.35 -17.34
C PRO A 110 6.62 -4.02 -15.99
N GLU A 111 5.79 -3.74 -14.96
CA GLU A 111 6.24 -3.14 -13.69
C GLU A 111 5.78 -3.91 -12.45
N ILE A 112 5.08 -5.03 -12.57
CA ILE A 112 4.68 -5.82 -11.39
C ILE A 112 5.87 -6.66 -10.92
N GLU A 113 6.20 -6.52 -9.62
CA GLU A 113 7.11 -7.38 -8.88
C GLU A 113 6.34 -8.02 -7.72
N LEU A 114 6.50 -9.34 -7.54
CA LEU A 114 5.95 -10.08 -6.40
C LEU A 114 7.08 -10.49 -5.46
N ASN A 115 6.83 -10.37 -4.15
CA ASN A 115 7.75 -10.76 -3.10
C ASN A 115 7.04 -11.70 -2.11
N GLN A 116 7.50 -12.97 -2.02
CA GLN A 116 7.03 -13.98 -1.07
C GLN A 116 7.94 -13.98 0.16
N LEU A 117 7.41 -13.73 1.35
CA LEU A 117 8.16 -13.75 2.60
C LEU A 117 8.48 -15.19 2.99
N VAL A 118 9.76 -15.57 2.93
CA VAL A 118 10.21 -16.94 3.21
C VAL A 118 10.82 -17.13 4.60
N ALA A 119 11.37 -16.07 5.21
CA ALA A 119 11.92 -16.14 6.57
C ALA A 119 11.86 -14.78 7.28
N ILE A 120 11.73 -14.82 8.59
CA ILE A 120 11.87 -13.71 9.53
C ILE A 120 12.97 -14.09 10.54
N SER A 121 13.88 -13.15 10.83
CA SER A 121 14.95 -13.36 11.83
C SER A 121 15.17 -12.08 12.64
N ASP A 122 15.20 -12.19 13.96
CA ASP A 122 15.51 -11.06 14.84
C ASP A 122 16.98 -10.64 14.69
N VAL A 123 17.23 -9.37 14.39
CA VAL A 123 18.55 -8.74 14.28
C VAL A 123 18.71 -7.55 15.23
N SER A 124 17.82 -7.44 16.23
CA SER A 124 17.75 -6.31 17.16
C SER A 124 19.05 -6.12 17.93
N GLU A 125 19.65 -7.21 18.46
CA GLU A 125 20.91 -7.15 19.22
C GLU A 125 22.04 -6.57 18.35
N ARG A 126 22.16 -7.04 17.12
CA ARG A 126 23.16 -6.57 16.16
C ARG A 126 22.97 -5.08 15.84
N MET A 127 21.72 -4.66 15.58
CA MET A 127 21.38 -3.26 15.30
C MET A 127 21.63 -2.34 16.49
N HIS A 128 21.22 -2.75 17.69
CA HIS A 128 21.44 -1.97 18.91
C HIS A 128 22.94 -1.89 19.28
N SER A 129 23.71 -2.95 19.09
CA SER A 129 25.16 -2.94 19.31
C SER A 129 25.88 -1.99 18.37
N ALA A 130 25.50 -1.94 17.09
CA ALA A 130 26.08 -1.04 16.11
C ALA A 130 25.81 0.44 16.41
N THR A 131 24.74 0.75 17.13
CA THR A 131 24.34 2.13 17.48
C THR A 131 24.58 2.51 18.92
N GLN A 132 25.16 1.63 19.73
CA GLN A 132 25.37 1.83 21.15
C GLN A 132 26.27 3.04 21.45
N GLY A 133 25.82 3.92 22.33
CA GLY A 133 26.56 5.12 22.73
C GLY A 133 26.69 6.20 21.65
N LEU A 134 26.01 6.03 20.51
CA LEU A 134 25.97 7.01 19.43
C LEU A 134 24.72 7.88 19.52
N ASP A 135 24.87 9.14 19.13
CA ASP A 135 23.81 10.14 19.07
C ASP A 135 23.85 10.92 17.75
N GLY A 136 22.75 11.62 17.43
CA GLY A 136 22.65 12.50 16.28
C GLY A 136 22.99 11.80 14.95
N GLN A 137 23.76 12.50 14.11
CA GLN A 137 24.13 12.02 12.78
C GLN A 137 24.89 10.67 12.82
N LYS A 138 25.80 10.49 13.80
CA LYS A 138 26.56 9.23 13.92
C LYS A 138 25.67 8.02 14.20
N PHE A 139 24.63 8.20 15.02
CA PHE A 139 23.60 7.18 15.26
C PHE A 139 22.89 6.78 13.97
N ALA A 140 22.37 7.77 13.22
CA ALA A 140 21.65 7.51 11.98
C ALA A 140 22.54 6.89 10.89
N GLU A 141 23.79 7.33 10.78
CA GLU A 141 24.75 6.74 9.82
C GLU A 141 25.09 5.29 10.16
N ALA A 142 25.39 4.99 11.44
CA ALA A 142 25.66 3.63 11.89
C ALA A 142 24.47 2.71 11.69
N GLN A 143 23.26 3.17 12.01
CA GLN A 143 22.02 2.43 11.78
C GLN A 143 21.83 2.10 10.30
N ARG A 144 21.94 3.10 9.40
CA ARG A 144 21.81 2.90 7.96
C ARG A 144 22.87 1.98 7.38
N ALA A 145 24.11 2.10 7.85
CA ALA A 145 25.22 1.27 7.40
C ALA A 145 25.05 -0.20 7.83
N GLU A 146 24.62 -0.44 9.06
CA GLU A 146 24.42 -1.80 9.56
C GLU A 146 23.24 -2.49 8.88
N MET A 147 22.12 -1.79 8.68
CA MET A 147 21.02 -2.32 7.87
C MET A 147 21.50 -2.77 6.49
N ALA A 148 22.28 -1.93 5.80
CA ALA A 148 22.78 -2.25 4.45
C ALA A 148 23.70 -3.48 4.43
N ARG A 149 24.51 -3.69 5.49
CA ARG A 149 25.37 -4.87 5.63
C ARG A 149 24.52 -6.14 5.84
N ILE A 150 23.58 -6.10 6.77
CA ILE A 150 22.68 -7.23 7.06
C ILE A 150 21.90 -7.63 5.79
N GLU A 151 21.34 -6.65 5.08
CA GLU A 151 20.58 -6.87 3.84
C GLU A 151 21.47 -7.51 2.75
N LYS A 152 22.71 -7.02 2.56
CA LYS A 152 23.67 -7.58 1.59
C LYS A 152 24.14 -8.98 1.97
N GLU A 153 24.44 -9.22 3.22
CA GLU A 153 24.85 -10.56 3.72
C GLU A 153 23.73 -11.58 3.48
N CYS A 154 22.46 -11.19 3.68
CA CYS A 154 21.29 -12.04 3.48
C CYS A 154 21.02 -12.34 2.00
N ALA A 155 21.05 -11.32 1.14
CA ALA A 155 20.72 -11.46 -0.27
C ALA A 155 21.88 -12.03 -1.10
N GLY A 156 23.12 -11.78 -0.71
CA GLY A 156 24.29 -12.12 -1.52
C GLY A 156 24.25 -11.41 -2.86
N ASP A 157 24.52 -12.15 -3.93
CA ASP A 157 24.47 -11.66 -5.32
C ASP A 157 23.26 -12.25 -6.09
N ASP A 158 22.32 -12.89 -5.41
CA ASP A 158 21.13 -13.46 -6.02
C ASP A 158 20.03 -12.40 -6.21
N GLU A 159 19.81 -11.95 -7.45
CA GLU A 159 18.77 -10.98 -7.78
C GLU A 159 17.34 -11.49 -7.52
N LYS A 160 17.14 -12.82 -7.36
CA LYS A 160 15.85 -13.42 -6.99
C LYS A 160 15.57 -13.37 -5.49
N VAL A 161 16.56 -13.01 -4.68
CA VAL A 161 16.43 -12.83 -3.24
C VAL A 161 16.37 -11.34 -2.92
N ARG A 162 15.42 -10.96 -2.08
CA ARG A 162 15.34 -9.63 -1.49
C ARG A 162 15.40 -9.76 0.02
N CYS A 163 16.20 -8.93 0.66
CA CYS A 163 16.30 -8.87 2.11
C CYS A 163 16.08 -7.43 2.56
N ASP A 164 15.17 -7.23 3.50
CA ASP A 164 14.86 -5.93 4.08
C ASP A 164 15.01 -6.01 5.61
N VAL A 165 15.80 -5.13 6.23
CA VAL A 165 15.74 -4.92 7.68
C VAL A 165 14.54 -4.06 8.01
N VAL A 166 13.58 -4.66 8.70
CA VAL A 166 12.31 -4.03 9.08
C VAL A 166 12.44 -3.44 10.47
N THR A 167 12.15 -2.14 10.57
CA THR A 167 12.10 -1.43 11.85
C THR A 167 10.69 -1.55 12.44
N LEU A 168 10.57 -2.26 13.55
CA LEU A 168 9.32 -2.44 14.29
C LEU A 168 9.34 -1.60 15.58
N TYR A 169 8.14 -1.18 16.03
CA TYR A 169 7.99 -0.35 17.23
C TYR A 169 8.95 0.87 17.22
N HIS A 170 9.08 1.52 16.06
CA HIS A 170 9.93 2.69 15.85
C HIS A 170 11.41 2.49 16.28
N GLY A 171 11.94 1.27 16.16
CA GLY A 171 13.34 0.94 16.50
C GLY A 171 13.49 0.21 17.84
N GLY A 172 12.39 -0.17 18.47
CA GLY A 172 12.42 -1.07 19.63
C GLY A 172 12.88 -2.49 19.25
N ILE A 173 12.49 -2.95 18.05
CA ILE A 173 12.81 -4.26 17.47
C ILE A 173 13.22 -4.08 16.01
N TYR A 174 14.14 -4.91 15.55
CA TYR A 174 14.58 -4.99 14.15
C TYR A 174 14.56 -6.43 13.68
N ASP A 175 13.76 -6.71 12.64
CA ASP A 175 13.69 -8.03 12.02
C ASP A 175 14.24 -8.00 10.61
N LEU A 176 14.95 -9.05 10.22
CA LEU A 176 15.38 -9.30 8.86
C LEU A 176 14.32 -10.14 8.14
N TYR A 177 13.70 -9.57 7.13
CA TYR A 177 12.71 -10.22 6.28
C TYR A 177 13.37 -10.66 4.98
N LYS A 178 13.40 -11.97 4.72
CA LYS A 178 13.92 -12.56 3.49
C LYS A 178 12.79 -12.94 2.56
N TYR A 179 12.84 -12.44 1.34
CA TYR A 179 11.83 -12.68 0.31
C TYR A 179 12.40 -13.42 -0.90
N LYS A 180 11.58 -14.31 -1.48
CA LYS A 180 11.73 -14.77 -2.86
C LYS A 180 11.04 -13.74 -3.77
N ARG A 181 11.76 -13.27 -4.80
CA ARG A 181 11.33 -12.22 -5.73
C ARG A 181 10.95 -12.82 -7.07
N PHE A 182 9.82 -12.34 -7.64
CA PHE A 182 9.39 -12.68 -9.00
C PHE A 182 9.18 -11.38 -9.79
N GLN A 183 9.86 -11.24 -10.95
CA GLN A 183 9.76 -10.10 -11.85
C GLN A 183 9.23 -10.47 -13.25
N ASP A 184 9.06 -11.75 -13.57
CA ASP A 184 8.25 -12.22 -14.68
C ASP A 184 6.86 -12.56 -14.13
N VAL A 185 5.97 -11.56 -14.18
CA VAL A 185 4.59 -11.65 -13.70
C VAL A 185 3.68 -11.34 -14.88
N ARG A 186 2.73 -12.25 -15.16
CA ARG A 186 1.88 -12.16 -16.36
C ARG A 186 0.42 -12.02 -15.96
N LEU A 187 -0.31 -11.16 -16.68
CA LEU A 187 -1.75 -10.99 -16.52
C LEU A 187 -2.47 -12.23 -17.05
N VAL A 188 -3.38 -12.77 -16.24
CA VAL A 188 -4.19 -13.96 -16.56
C VAL A 188 -5.65 -13.58 -16.75
N PHE A 189 -6.18 -12.73 -15.85
CA PHE A 189 -7.58 -12.31 -15.88
C PHE A 189 -7.74 -10.94 -15.21
N ALA A 190 -8.58 -10.12 -15.81
CA ALA A 190 -9.14 -8.90 -15.25
C ALA A 190 -10.55 -8.71 -15.79
N PRO A 191 -11.58 -8.45 -14.98
CA PRO A 191 -12.91 -8.08 -15.47
C PRO A 191 -12.90 -6.66 -16.02
N GLU A 192 -14.00 -6.24 -16.62
CA GLU A 192 -14.22 -4.87 -17.03
C GLU A 192 -14.20 -3.91 -15.82
N LEU A 193 -13.60 -2.72 -15.96
CA LEU A 193 -13.54 -1.72 -14.88
C LEU A 193 -14.94 -1.34 -14.36
N ALA A 194 -15.94 -1.32 -15.22
CA ALA A 194 -17.32 -0.98 -14.87
C ALA A 194 -17.94 -1.89 -13.79
N ILE A 195 -17.43 -3.12 -13.60
CA ILE A 195 -17.82 -4.00 -12.48
C ILE A 195 -16.73 -4.12 -11.42
N ALA A 196 -15.46 -3.96 -11.80
CA ALA A 196 -14.37 -3.96 -10.84
C ALA A 196 -14.39 -2.73 -9.93
N PHE A 197 -15.02 -1.64 -10.38
CA PHE A 197 -15.20 -0.40 -9.63
C PHE A 197 -16.63 0.14 -9.82
N PHE A 198 -17.62 -0.72 -9.64
CA PHE A 198 -19.02 -0.36 -9.80
C PHE A 198 -19.46 0.65 -8.73
N GLY A 199 -20.06 1.74 -9.16
CA GLY A 199 -20.44 2.86 -8.30
C GLY A 199 -19.36 3.95 -8.15
N GLY A 200 -18.14 3.68 -8.60
CA GLY A 200 -17.07 4.66 -8.67
C GLY A 200 -16.71 5.33 -7.35
N ASP A 201 -16.17 6.55 -7.39
CA ASP A 201 -15.85 7.32 -6.19
C ASP A 201 -17.06 7.53 -5.25
N PRO A 202 -18.33 7.74 -5.69
CA PRO A 202 -19.46 7.79 -4.78
C PRO A 202 -19.59 6.61 -3.82
N ASP A 203 -19.32 5.37 -4.27
CA ASP A 203 -19.42 4.17 -3.46
C ASP A 203 -18.10 3.75 -2.79
N ASN A 204 -16.97 4.31 -3.20
CA ASN A 204 -15.66 4.03 -2.62
C ASN A 204 -15.64 4.32 -1.12
N PHE A 205 -15.10 3.39 -0.31
CA PHE A 205 -15.15 3.38 1.16
C PHE A 205 -16.58 3.34 1.76
N ASN A 206 -17.57 2.89 1.03
CA ASN A 206 -18.92 2.70 1.55
C ASN A 206 -19.31 1.22 1.57
N PHE A 207 -20.29 0.88 2.38
CA PHE A 207 -20.95 -0.43 2.38
C PHE A 207 -22.45 -0.22 2.71
N PRO A 208 -23.39 -0.87 2.02
CA PRO A 208 -23.26 -2.02 1.10
C PRO A 208 -22.53 -1.70 -0.20
N ARG A 209 -21.77 -2.67 -0.72
CA ARG A 209 -20.96 -2.59 -1.93
C ARG A 209 -21.29 -3.71 -2.91
N TYR A 210 -20.99 -3.51 -4.21
CA TYR A 210 -21.31 -4.47 -5.28
C TYR A 210 -20.21 -4.51 -6.35
N ASP A 211 -18.97 -4.70 -5.93
CA ASP A 211 -17.78 -4.67 -6.79
C ASP A 211 -17.19 -6.06 -6.99
N LEU A 212 -16.74 -6.32 -8.22
CA LEU A 212 -15.90 -7.47 -8.56
C LEU A 212 -14.43 -7.01 -8.71
N ASP A 213 -13.87 -6.40 -7.68
CA ASP A 213 -12.50 -5.88 -7.70
C ASP A 213 -11.49 -7.03 -7.53
N VAL A 214 -11.24 -7.75 -8.60
CA VAL A 214 -10.33 -8.88 -8.68
C VAL A 214 -9.51 -8.85 -9.96
N SER A 215 -8.26 -9.30 -9.87
CA SER A 215 -7.44 -9.74 -11.00
C SER A 215 -6.62 -10.96 -10.61
N PHE A 216 -6.27 -11.74 -11.61
CA PHE A 216 -5.33 -12.83 -11.44
C PHE A 216 -4.11 -12.57 -12.30
N VAL A 217 -2.95 -12.72 -11.68
CA VAL A 217 -1.65 -12.72 -12.36
C VAL A 217 -0.94 -14.04 -12.07
N ARG A 218 0.09 -14.36 -12.85
CA ARG A 218 0.88 -15.57 -12.61
C ARG A 218 2.36 -15.23 -12.52
N ALA A 219 3.01 -15.76 -11.49
CA ALA A 219 4.45 -15.74 -11.38
C ALA A 219 5.08 -16.75 -12.33
N TYR A 220 6.14 -16.35 -13.02
CA TYR A 220 6.93 -17.17 -13.94
C TYR A 220 8.37 -17.25 -13.49
N GLU A 221 9.00 -18.40 -13.73
CA GLU A 221 10.43 -18.64 -13.57
C GLU A 221 10.93 -19.40 -14.80
N ASN A 222 11.94 -18.84 -15.49
CA ASN A 222 12.53 -19.44 -16.71
C ASN A 222 11.46 -19.73 -17.79
N ASP A 223 10.60 -18.73 -18.07
CA ASP A 223 9.48 -18.80 -19.03
C ASP A 223 8.43 -19.91 -18.76
N LYS A 224 8.37 -20.41 -17.55
CA LYS A 224 7.36 -21.39 -17.11
C LYS A 224 6.62 -20.88 -15.88
N PRO A 225 5.36 -21.26 -15.67
CA PRO A 225 4.67 -21.03 -14.41
C PRO A 225 5.51 -21.47 -13.22
N ALA A 226 5.68 -20.59 -12.25
CA ALA A 226 6.43 -20.88 -11.03
C ALA A 226 5.74 -22.02 -10.27
N LYS A 227 6.52 -22.96 -9.72
CA LYS A 227 5.98 -23.97 -8.82
C LYS A 227 5.90 -23.42 -7.41
N THR A 228 4.71 -23.50 -6.82
CA THR A 228 4.41 -23.01 -5.48
C THR A 228 3.86 -24.16 -4.62
N GLU A 229 4.64 -24.57 -3.60
CA GLU A 229 4.25 -25.63 -2.67
C GLU A 229 3.18 -25.16 -1.70
N HIS A 230 3.20 -23.86 -1.37
CA HIS A 230 2.30 -23.19 -0.43
C HIS A 230 1.33 -22.28 -1.18
N TYR A 231 0.05 -22.55 -1.03
CA TYR A 231 -1.04 -21.74 -1.61
C TYR A 231 -2.34 -21.95 -0.85
N PHE A 232 -3.19 -20.94 -0.81
CA PHE A 232 -4.51 -21.07 -0.21
C PHE A 232 -5.42 -21.89 -1.11
N LYS A 233 -6.13 -22.83 -0.51
CA LYS A 233 -7.22 -23.56 -1.19
C LYS A 233 -8.42 -22.64 -1.36
N TRP A 234 -9.35 -23.02 -2.21
CA TRP A 234 -10.54 -22.23 -2.52
C TRP A 234 -11.78 -22.76 -1.83
N SER A 235 -12.52 -21.89 -1.10
CA SER A 235 -13.85 -22.21 -0.58
C SER A 235 -14.91 -21.86 -1.63
N ALA A 236 -15.65 -22.85 -2.10
CA ALA A 236 -16.77 -22.63 -3.02
C ALA A 236 -18.03 -22.09 -2.31
N THR A 237 -18.13 -22.24 -1.00
CA THR A 237 -19.30 -21.83 -0.20
C THR A 237 -19.13 -20.46 0.46
N GLY A 238 -17.90 -19.94 0.53
CA GLY A 238 -17.58 -18.69 1.21
C GLY A 238 -17.71 -18.76 2.72
N ALA A 239 -17.94 -17.62 3.35
CA ALA A 239 -18.15 -17.47 4.79
C ALA A 239 -19.57 -16.94 5.09
N LYS A 240 -20.05 -17.15 6.32
CA LYS A 240 -21.35 -16.71 6.83
C LYS A 240 -21.14 -15.71 7.96
N GLU A 241 -22.17 -14.95 8.28
CA GLU A 241 -22.16 -14.08 9.44
C GLU A 241 -21.79 -14.85 10.71
N GLY A 242 -20.83 -14.30 11.48
CA GLY A 242 -20.25 -14.88 12.69
C GLY A 242 -19.05 -15.81 12.47
N ASP A 243 -18.74 -16.21 11.24
CA ASP A 243 -17.58 -17.08 10.96
C ASP A 243 -16.27 -16.33 11.25
N LEU A 244 -15.32 -17.03 11.90
CA LEU A 244 -13.95 -16.56 12.10
C LEU A 244 -13.22 -16.42 10.77
N THR A 245 -12.62 -15.26 10.56
CA THR A 245 -11.84 -14.94 9.37
C THR A 245 -10.45 -14.42 9.74
N PHE A 246 -9.50 -14.69 8.86
CA PHE A 246 -8.14 -14.16 8.93
C PHE A 246 -7.84 -13.38 7.65
N VAL A 247 -7.04 -12.32 7.79
CA VAL A 247 -6.53 -11.56 6.64
C VAL A 247 -5.01 -11.49 6.74
N SER A 248 -4.33 -12.00 5.71
CA SER A 248 -2.88 -11.96 5.59
C SER A 248 -2.49 -11.01 4.47
N GLY A 249 -1.80 -9.92 4.80
CA GLY A 249 -1.46 -8.91 3.81
C GLY A 249 -0.38 -7.92 4.25
N HIS A 250 -0.15 -6.92 3.43
CA HIS A 250 0.92 -5.94 3.59
C HIS A 250 0.32 -4.55 3.82
N PRO A 251 -0.18 -4.25 5.02
CA PRO A 251 -0.69 -2.91 5.35
C PRO A 251 0.41 -1.86 5.14
N GLY A 252 0.08 -0.78 4.43
CA GLY A 252 1.04 0.22 3.98
C GLY A 252 1.76 0.93 5.13
N GLY A 253 1.00 1.51 6.04
CA GLY A 253 1.51 2.17 7.23
C GLY A 253 0.40 2.56 8.18
N THR A 254 0.70 2.63 9.47
CA THR A 254 -0.14 3.25 10.49
C THR A 254 0.69 4.16 11.37
N ASP A 255 0.04 5.14 11.97
CA ASP A 255 0.61 6.17 12.85
C ASP A 255 -0.01 6.07 14.26
N ARG A 256 -0.26 4.84 14.72
CA ARG A 256 -0.93 4.57 16.01
C ARG A 256 -0.03 4.87 17.20
N GLU A 257 1.28 4.82 17.00
CA GLU A 257 2.29 5.04 18.03
C GLU A 257 2.95 6.44 17.99
N LEU A 258 2.50 7.34 17.11
CA LEU A 258 2.98 8.71 17.05
C LEU A 258 2.73 9.45 18.38
N THR A 259 3.67 10.33 18.74
CA THR A 259 3.53 11.26 19.87
C THR A 259 2.46 12.31 19.62
N VAL A 260 1.92 12.90 20.67
CA VAL A 260 0.95 14.00 20.59
C VAL A 260 1.52 15.18 19.78
N ALA A 261 2.84 15.44 19.86
CA ALA A 261 3.49 16.50 19.08
C ALA A 261 3.44 16.22 17.57
N GLN A 262 3.70 14.98 17.16
CA GLN A 262 3.60 14.55 15.75
C GLN A 262 2.15 14.56 15.28
N LEU A 263 1.21 13.99 16.05
CA LEU A 263 -0.23 14.01 15.72
C LEU A 263 -0.77 15.44 15.58
N LYS A 264 -0.29 16.37 16.40
CA LYS A 264 -0.64 17.78 16.28
C LYS A 264 -0.12 18.39 14.97
N TYR A 265 1.09 18.05 14.57
CA TYR A 265 1.64 18.46 13.27
C TYR A 265 0.84 17.90 12.10
N GLU A 266 0.50 16.60 12.14
CA GLU A 266 -0.36 15.97 11.12
C GLU A 266 -1.71 16.67 11.02
N ARG A 267 -2.40 16.88 12.15
CA ARG A 267 -3.73 17.50 12.20
C ARG A 267 -3.72 18.96 11.74
N ASP A 268 -2.76 19.76 12.24
CA ASP A 268 -2.81 21.22 12.09
C ASP A 268 -2.09 21.72 10.83
N VAL A 269 -1.20 20.89 10.22
CA VAL A 269 -0.34 21.31 9.10
C VAL A 269 -0.36 20.32 7.95
N ALA A 270 0.11 19.07 8.15
CA ALA A 270 0.42 18.18 7.04
C ALA A 270 -0.85 17.71 6.29
N LEU A 271 -1.90 17.29 7.01
CA LEU A 271 -3.15 16.83 6.40
C LEU A 271 -3.93 17.96 5.72
N PRO A 272 -4.11 19.15 6.33
CA PRO A 272 -4.75 20.27 5.63
C PRO A 272 -4.02 20.66 4.34
N GLU A 273 -2.69 20.80 4.36
CA GLU A 273 -1.89 21.14 3.16
C GLU A 273 -2.03 20.06 2.07
N ALA A 274 -1.98 18.77 2.45
CA ALA A 274 -2.15 17.68 1.50
C ALA A 274 -3.56 17.64 0.90
N LEU A 275 -4.59 17.87 1.71
CA LEU A 275 -5.99 17.90 1.25
C LEU A 275 -6.23 19.06 0.25
N PHE A 276 -5.72 20.26 0.52
CA PHE A 276 -5.81 21.37 -0.41
C PHE A 276 -5.11 21.06 -1.74
N ALA A 277 -3.86 20.57 -1.68
CA ALA A 277 -3.11 20.22 -2.89
C ALA A 277 -3.79 19.11 -3.72
N LEU A 278 -4.35 18.09 -3.06
CA LEU A 278 -5.09 17.02 -3.75
C LEU A 278 -6.42 17.51 -4.33
N ALA A 279 -7.16 18.38 -3.63
CA ALA A 279 -8.39 18.95 -4.13
C ALA A 279 -8.17 19.79 -5.41
N GLU A 280 -7.13 20.62 -5.42
CA GLU A 280 -6.74 21.41 -6.59
C GLU A 280 -6.32 20.52 -7.76
N TYR A 281 -5.45 19.55 -7.50
CA TYR A 281 -4.97 18.66 -8.55
C TYR A 281 -6.08 17.77 -9.11
N ARG A 282 -6.99 17.26 -8.25
CA ARG A 282 -8.19 16.53 -8.69
C ARG A 282 -9.04 17.37 -9.64
N GLY A 283 -9.29 18.64 -9.29
CA GLY A 283 -10.04 19.56 -10.16
C GLY A 283 -9.38 19.77 -11.52
N ALA A 284 -8.07 20.02 -11.53
CA ALA A 284 -7.30 20.21 -12.75
C ALA A 284 -7.28 18.93 -13.62
N LEU A 285 -7.08 17.76 -13.01
CA LEU A 285 -7.04 16.47 -13.71
C LEU A 285 -8.43 16.09 -14.26
N THR A 286 -9.50 16.34 -13.49
CA THR A 286 -10.89 16.16 -13.97
C THR A 286 -11.17 17.00 -15.21
N MET A 287 -10.68 18.24 -15.25
CA MET A 287 -10.84 19.08 -16.45
C MET A 287 -10.01 18.55 -17.63
N TYR A 288 -8.81 18.03 -17.36
CA TYR A 288 -7.97 17.41 -18.39
C TYR A 288 -8.68 16.18 -19.01
N THR A 289 -9.29 15.31 -18.22
CA THR A 289 -10.01 14.13 -18.74
C THR A 289 -11.22 14.48 -19.62
N LYS A 290 -11.76 15.70 -19.51
CA LYS A 290 -12.88 16.18 -20.34
C LYS A 290 -12.45 16.78 -21.67
N LEU A 291 -11.16 16.94 -21.94
CA LEU A 291 -10.68 17.49 -23.21
C LEU A 291 -10.88 16.52 -24.39
N GLY A 292 -10.94 15.22 -24.14
CA GLY A 292 -11.18 14.20 -25.15
C GLY A 292 -11.09 12.77 -24.64
N ALA A 293 -11.45 11.81 -25.47
CA ALA A 293 -11.45 10.40 -25.10
C ALA A 293 -10.03 9.86 -24.76
N GLU A 294 -9.00 10.33 -25.47
CA GLU A 294 -7.62 9.92 -25.22
C GLU A 294 -7.07 10.51 -23.91
N GLN A 295 -7.38 11.78 -23.63
CA GLN A 295 -7.03 12.41 -22.36
C GLN A 295 -7.72 11.72 -21.19
N HIS A 296 -8.98 11.30 -21.36
CA HIS A 296 -9.68 10.48 -20.37
C HIS A 296 -8.95 9.15 -20.17
N ARG A 297 -8.76 8.36 -21.23
CA ARG A 297 -8.12 7.05 -21.17
C ARG A 297 -6.75 7.08 -20.49
N THR A 298 -5.91 8.06 -20.81
CA THR A 298 -4.52 8.14 -20.30
C THR A 298 -4.41 8.70 -18.89
N ALA A 299 -5.43 9.40 -18.39
CA ALA A 299 -5.41 10.03 -17.07
C ALA A 299 -6.38 9.38 -16.05
N GLU A 300 -7.20 8.42 -16.48
CA GLU A 300 -8.23 7.79 -15.63
C GLU A 300 -7.65 7.11 -14.39
N ALA A 301 -6.58 6.34 -14.57
CA ALA A 301 -5.91 5.66 -13.45
C ALA A 301 -5.35 6.65 -12.41
N GLU A 302 -4.79 7.77 -12.88
CA GLU A 302 -4.29 8.80 -11.97
C GLU A 302 -5.43 9.54 -11.26
N LEU A 303 -6.51 9.86 -11.97
CA LEU A 303 -7.69 10.51 -11.37
C LEU A 303 -8.28 9.61 -10.27
N PHE A 304 -8.46 8.32 -10.54
CA PHE A 304 -8.88 7.34 -9.54
C PHE A 304 -7.98 7.36 -8.30
N GLY A 305 -6.66 7.30 -8.48
CA GLY A 305 -5.71 7.35 -7.37
C GLY A 305 -5.77 8.63 -6.54
N ILE A 306 -6.02 9.77 -7.19
CA ILE A 306 -6.17 11.08 -6.53
C ILE A 306 -7.49 11.18 -5.76
N GLU A 307 -8.61 10.71 -6.31
CA GLU A 307 -9.91 10.68 -5.65
C GLU A 307 -9.89 9.78 -4.42
N ASN A 308 -9.33 8.57 -4.57
CA ASN A 308 -9.12 7.64 -3.45
C ASN A 308 -8.25 8.25 -2.34
N SER A 309 -7.11 8.85 -2.70
CA SER A 309 -6.19 9.49 -1.75
C SER A 309 -6.84 10.67 -1.03
N TYR A 310 -7.60 11.50 -1.74
CA TYR A 310 -8.32 12.64 -1.16
C TYR A 310 -9.34 12.17 -0.11
N LYS A 311 -10.14 11.15 -0.42
CA LYS A 311 -11.15 10.60 0.49
C LYS A 311 -10.50 9.94 1.72
N ALA A 312 -9.42 9.17 1.52
CA ALA A 312 -8.67 8.56 2.61
C ALA A 312 -8.06 9.61 3.55
N LEU A 313 -7.36 10.63 3.01
CA LEU A 313 -6.77 11.69 3.83
C LEU A 313 -7.83 12.54 4.54
N LYS A 314 -8.99 12.77 3.90
CA LYS A 314 -10.11 13.46 4.54
C LYS A 314 -10.61 12.68 5.76
N GLY A 315 -10.83 11.37 5.64
CA GLY A 315 -11.24 10.53 6.76
C GLY A 315 -10.20 10.48 7.88
N ARG A 316 -8.91 10.44 7.56
CA ARG A 316 -7.81 10.56 8.54
C ARG A 316 -7.85 11.91 9.28
N TYR A 317 -8.03 13.00 8.55
CA TYR A 317 -8.17 14.34 9.15
C TYR A 317 -9.38 14.43 10.07
N GLU A 318 -10.55 13.97 9.60
CA GLU A 318 -11.79 13.94 10.39
C GLU A 318 -11.62 13.13 11.67
N ALA A 319 -10.89 12.01 11.64
CA ALA A 319 -10.59 11.22 12.84
C ALA A 319 -9.75 12.00 13.86
N LEU A 320 -8.72 12.73 13.41
CA LEU A 320 -7.82 13.49 14.29
C LEU A 320 -8.46 14.74 14.92
N ILE A 321 -9.48 15.31 14.30
CA ILE A 321 -10.24 16.42 14.88
C ILE A 321 -11.35 15.95 15.83
N THR A 322 -11.58 14.63 15.93
CA THR A 322 -12.58 14.04 16.82
C THR A 322 -12.03 13.95 18.25
N ASP A 323 -12.73 14.55 19.19
CA ASP A 323 -12.31 14.60 20.62
C ASP A 323 -12.04 13.22 21.22
N THR A 324 -12.81 12.20 20.85
CA THR A 324 -12.67 10.84 21.38
C THR A 324 -11.30 10.25 21.10
N LEU A 325 -10.88 10.23 19.85
CA LEU A 325 -9.56 9.69 19.45
C LEU A 325 -8.42 10.55 20.00
N TRP A 326 -8.53 11.88 19.84
CA TRP A 326 -7.54 12.82 20.34
C TRP A 326 -7.29 12.67 21.84
N ASN A 327 -8.38 12.67 22.64
CA ASN A 327 -8.29 12.56 24.10
C ASN A 327 -7.70 11.21 24.52
N ALA A 328 -8.07 10.10 23.85
CA ALA A 328 -7.51 8.78 24.13
C ALA A 328 -5.98 8.76 23.91
N LYS A 329 -5.50 9.34 22.81
CA LYS A 329 -4.07 9.47 22.51
C LYS A 329 -3.32 10.32 23.53
N ALA A 330 -3.85 11.49 23.84
CA ALA A 330 -3.25 12.41 24.80
C ALA A 330 -3.18 11.79 26.21
N GLN A 331 -4.23 11.11 26.66
CA GLN A 331 -4.25 10.42 27.96
C GLN A 331 -3.26 9.27 28.02
N ARG A 332 -3.13 8.48 26.94
CA ARG A 332 -2.16 7.37 26.87
C ARG A 332 -0.73 7.89 26.99
N GLU A 333 -0.36 8.90 26.21
CA GLU A 333 0.97 9.53 26.31
C GLU A 333 1.20 10.11 27.71
N GLN A 334 0.25 10.87 28.25
CA GLN A 334 0.35 11.45 29.59
C GLN A 334 0.59 10.38 30.67
N LYS A 335 -0.14 9.27 30.59
CA LYS A 335 0.01 8.14 31.54
C LYS A 335 1.41 7.53 31.46
N LEU A 336 1.92 7.27 30.27
CA LEU A 336 3.27 6.71 30.05
C LEU A 336 4.35 7.68 30.57
N ARG A 337 4.28 8.96 30.21
CA ARG A 337 5.21 10.01 30.69
C ARG A 337 5.18 10.15 32.20
N ALA A 338 4.01 10.08 32.83
CA ALA A 338 3.86 10.14 34.28
C ALA A 338 4.51 8.92 34.96
N THR A 339 4.41 7.71 34.36
CA THR A 339 5.06 6.50 34.86
C THR A 339 6.58 6.62 34.77
N VAL A 340 7.12 7.05 33.62
CA VAL A 340 8.54 7.31 33.43
C VAL A 340 9.06 8.34 34.42
N LYS A 341 8.33 9.44 34.67
CA LYS A 341 8.74 10.50 35.61
C LYS A 341 8.83 10.04 37.07
N ARG A 342 8.02 9.05 37.48
CA ARG A 342 8.02 8.54 38.86
C ARG A 342 9.20 7.64 39.16
N ASP A 343 9.74 6.95 38.15
CA ASP A 343 10.90 6.08 38.28
C ASP A 343 12.19 6.85 37.90
N ARG A 344 13.12 6.97 38.84
CA ARG A 344 14.36 7.73 38.61
C ARG A 344 15.24 7.13 37.50
N ALA A 345 15.29 5.81 37.39
CA ALA A 345 16.09 5.14 36.35
C ALA A 345 15.45 5.35 34.98
N MET A 346 14.15 5.16 34.86
CA MET A 346 13.40 5.42 33.63
C MET A 346 13.46 6.91 33.22
N GLN A 347 13.32 7.83 34.20
CA GLN A 347 13.40 9.27 33.91
C GLN A 347 14.78 9.65 33.37
N LYS A 348 15.87 9.08 33.93
CA LYS A 348 17.23 9.31 33.42
C LYS A 348 17.39 8.78 31.99
N GLN A 349 16.81 7.61 31.69
CA GLN A 349 16.99 6.91 30.42
C GLN A 349 16.04 7.40 29.30
N TYR A 350 14.78 7.71 29.64
CA TYR A 350 13.72 7.96 28.66
C TYR A 350 13.09 9.36 28.73
N GLY A 351 13.35 10.10 29.83
CA GLY A 351 12.62 11.33 30.12
C GLY A 351 12.70 12.41 29.04
N ALA A 352 13.81 12.48 28.28
CA ALA A 352 14.00 13.47 27.22
C ALA A 352 13.40 13.05 25.86
N ALA A 353 12.93 11.80 25.72
CA ALA A 353 12.58 11.23 24.42
C ALA A 353 11.46 11.99 23.69
N TRP A 354 10.39 12.36 24.39
CA TRP A 354 9.27 13.13 23.80
C TRP A 354 9.68 14.54 23.36
N ASP A 355 10.56 15.17 24.13
CA ASP A 355 11.06 16.52 23.80
C ASP A 355 12.00 16.48 22.60
N MET A 356 12.78 15.40 22.41
CA MET A 356 13.57 15.17 21.21
C MET A 356 12.67 15.12 19.96
N VAL A 357 11.59 14.32 20.00
CA VAL A 357 10.65 14.22 18.89
C VAL A 357 9.92 15.54 18.63
N ALA A 358 9.44 16.21 19.68
CA ALA A 358 8.76 17.50 19.55
C ALA A 358 9.66 18.56 18.90
N LYS A 359 10.94 18.62 19.32
CA LYS A 359 11.92 19.54 18.75
C LYS A 359 12.20 19.25 17.27
N ALA A 360 12.32 17.96 16.88
CA ALA A 360 12.50 17.59 15.48
C ALA A 360 11.31 18.06 14.61
N VAL A 361 10.08 17.91 15.10
CA VAL A 361 8.87 18.42 14.44
C VAL A 361 8.92 19.95 14.27
N ASP A 362 9.32 20.68 15.32
CA ASP A 362 9.39 22.14 15.27
C ASP A 362 10.49 22.65 14.32
N GLU A 363 11.64 21.96 14.24
CA GLU A 363 12.71 22.24 13.29
C GLU A 363 12.31 21.92 11.83
N TYR A 364 11.47 20.91 11.61
CA TYR A 364 11.00 20.52 10.28
C TYR A 364 10.00 21.52 9.67
N LYS A 365 9.08 22.05 10.49
CA LYS A 365 7.96 22.91 10.05
C LYS A 365 8.38 24.05 9.11
N PRO A 366 9.40 24.90 9.42
CA PRO A 366 9.72 26.06 8.58
C PRO A 366 10.29 25.69 7.21
N ARG A 367 10.95 24.54 7.07
CA ARG A 367 11.61 24.11 5.84
C ARG A 367 10.91 22.96 5.10
N ARG A 368 9.76 22.50 5.61
CA ARG A 368 9.03 21.36 5.04
C ARG A 368 8.70 21.53 3.55
N LYS A 369 8.37 22.76 3.11
CA LYS A 369 8.06 23.05 1.71
C LYS A 369 9.28 22.91 0.80
N GLU A 370 10.46 23.35 1.24
CA GLU A 370 11.71 23.12 0.51
C GLU A 370 11.95 21.60 0.32
N TYR A 371 11.86 20.83 1.40
CA TYR A 371 12.04 19.38 1.35
C TYR A 371 11.03 18.72 0.41
N GLN A 372 9.77 19.12 0.48
CA GLN A 372 8.67 18.56 -0.31
C GLN A 372 8.76 18.91 -1.80
N TYR A 373 9.02 20.18 -2.13
CA TYR A 373 8.98 20.64 -3.53
C TYR A 373 10.32 20.55 -4.26
N ILE A 374 11.45 20.57 -3.56
CA ILE A 374 12.78 20.46 -4.16
C ILE A 374 13.23 18.99 -4.21
N GLU A 375 13.17 18.26 -3.08
CA GLU A 375 13.53 16.84 -3.07
C GLU A 375 12.40 15.95 -3.57
N GLY A 376 11.14 16.26 -3.26
CA GLY A 376 9.99 15.45 -3.67
C GLY A 376 9.97 14.08 -2.99
N ALA A 377 10.20 14.06 -1.70
CA ALA A 377 10.65 12.88 -0.97
C ALA A 377 9.58 11.83 -0.69
N SER A 378 8.30 12.12 -0.88
CA SER A 378 7.24 11.17 -0.48
C SER A 378 6.29 10.86 -1.63
N PRO A 379 6.09 9.57 -1.98
CA PRO A 379 5.04 9.18 -2.92
C PRO A 379 3.67 9.72 -2.47
N GLY A 380 2.85 10.17 -3.42
CA GLY A 380 1.52 10.70 -3.12
C GLY A 380 1.47 12.11 -2.51
N ARG A 381 2.60 12.71 -2.16
CA ARG A 381 2.68 14.11 -1.71
C ARG A 381 2.96 15.05 -2.90
N PRO A 382 2.61 16.34 -2.80
CA PRO A 382 2.97 17.32 -3.83
C PRO A 382 4.49 17.36 -4.07
N SER A 383 4.88 17.59 -5.31
CA SER A 383 6.27 17.68 -5.75
C SER A 383 6.40 18.79 -6.78
N GLY A 384 7.57 19.42 -6.84
CA GLY A 384 7.87 20.45 -7.87
C GLY A 384 8.00 19.90 -9.28
N PHE A 385 8.18 18.59 -9.43
CA PHE A 385 8.48 17.95 -10.73
C PHE A 385 7.67 16.65 -10.90
N ARG A 386 6.36 16.75 -11.03
CA ARG A 386 5.50 15.58 -11.30
C ARG A 386 5.61 15.21 -12.78
N SER A 387 6.53 14.30 -13.10
CA SER A 387 6.75 13.78 -14.44
C SER A 387 7.44 12.42 -14.37
N ARG A 388 7.01 11.48 -15.22
CA ARG A 388 7.71 10.19 -15.38
C ARG A 388 9.10 10.39 -15.98
N TYR A 389 9.24 11.29 -16.96
CA TYR A 389 10.54 11.65 -17.51
C TYR A 389 11.51 12.17 -16.44
N PHE A 390 11.04 13.06 -15.55
CA PHE A 390 11.88 13.58 -14.47
C PHE A 390 12.29 12.49 -13.48
N THR A 391 11.36 11.58 -13.16
CA THR A 391 11.67 10.43 -12.27
C THR A 391 12.76 9.54 -12.86
N LEU A 392 12.67 9.20 -14.15
CA LEU A 392 13.69 8.43 -14.87
C LEU A 392 15.03 9.15 -14.89
N ALA A 393 15.02 10.45 -15.22
CA ALA A 393 16.22 11.28 -15.29
C ALA A 393 16.91 11.40 -13.91
N LYS A 394 16.13 11.70 -12.84
CA LYS A 394 16.65 11.78 -11.48
C LYS A 394 17.27 10.46 -11.02
N THR A 395 16.63 9.33 -11.39
CA THR A 395 17.17 8.00 -11.10
C THR A 395 18.52 7.78 -11.79
N LEU A 396 18.65 8.12 -13.08
CA LEU A 396 19.90 8.00 -13.82
C LEU A 396 21.00 8.90 -13.27
N VAL A 397 20.70 10.17 -13.01
CA VAL A 397 21.66 11.14 -12.46
C VAL A 397 22.17 10.69 -11.10
N ARG A 398 21.29 10.20 -10.23
CA ARG A 398 21.67 9.71 -8.91
C ARG A 398 22.41 8.39 -8.96
N ALA A 399 21.97 7.44 -9.79
CA ALA A 399 22.66 6.17 -9.98
C ALA A 399 24.12 6.38 -10.43
N ALA A 400 24.35 7.33 -11.32
CA ALA A 400 25.70 7.67 -11.81
C ALA A 400 26.68 8.05 -10.68
N ASP A 401 26.21 8.66 -9.60
CA ASP A 401 27.03 8.98 -8.44
C ASP A 401 27.00 7.89 -7.36
N GLU A 402 25.83 7.30 -7.11
CA GLU A 402 25.63 6.35 -5.99
C GLU A 402 26.32 5.00 -6.25
N LEU A 403 26.27 4.48 -7.47
CA LEU A 403 26.86 3.17 -7.80
C LEU A 403 28.40 3.14 -7.68
N GLY A 404 29.06 4.30 -7.71
CA GLY A 404 30.48 4.43 -7.42
C GLY A 404 30.85 4.37 -5.93
N LYS A 405 29.86 4.39 -5.03
CA LYS A 405 30.06 4.34 -3.59
C LYS A 405 29.95 2.91 -3.04
N PRO A 406 30.60 2.61 -1.87
CA PRO A 406 30.32 1.39 -1.12
C PRO A 406 28.83 1.29 -0.79
N ASN A 407 28.28 0.07 -0.79
CA ASN A 407 26.84 -0.21 -0.62
C ASN A 407 26.22 0.49 0.61
N GLU A 408 26.90 0.44 1.73
CA GLU A 408 26.47 1.04 3.01
C GLU A 408 26.48 2.57 3.04
N LYS A 409 27.14 3.21 2.05
CA LYS A 409 27.20 4.69 1.89
C LYS A 409 26.25 5.21 0.83
N ARG A 410 25.57 4.33 0.11
CA ARG A 410 24.59 4.71 -0.91
C ARG A 410 23.30 5.20 -0.29
N LEU A 411 22.57 6.01 -1.03
CA LEU A 411 21.17 6.29 -0.74
C LEU A 411 20.39 4.96 -0.73
N ARG A 412 19.40 4.83 0.15
CA ARG A 412 18.67 3.58 0.38
C ARG A 412 18.16 2.95 -0.92
N GLU A 413 17.61 3.77 -1.82
CA GLU A 413 17.06 3.33 -3.09
C GLU A 413 18.11 2.72 -4.06
N PHE A 414 19.39 3.02 -3.87
CA PHE A 414 20.50 2.50 -4.70
C PHE A 414 21.35 1.42 -4.02
N ARG A 415 20.89 0.88 -2.89
CA ARG A 415 21.53 -0.27 -2.27
C ARG A 415 21.30 -1.53 -3.10
N ASP A 416 22.23 -2.48 -3.03
CA ASP A 416 22.22 -3.70 -3.83
C ASP A 416 20.89 -4.44 -3.77
N SER A 417 20.25 -4.53 -2.58
CA SER A 417 18.95 -5.18 -2.39
C SER A 417 17.80 -4.55 -3.21
N ASN A 418 17.90 -3.26 -3.54
CA ASN A 418 16.88 -2.51 -4.28
C ASN A 418 17.17 -2.39 -5.79
N LEU A 419 18.43 -2.59 -6.22
CA LEU A 419 18.82 -2.39 -7.63
C LEU A 419 17.98 -3.18 -8.65
N PRO A 420 17.58 -4.45 -8.40
CA PRO A 420 16.71 -5.16 -9.34
C PRO A 420 15.37 -4.46 -9.58
N ALA A 421 14.74 -3.91 -8.54
CA ALA A 421 13.50 -3.15 -8.67
C ALA A 421 13.71 -1.81 -9.37
N VAL A 422 14.83 -1.12 -9.09
CA VAL A 422 15.20 0.13 -9.78
C VAL A 422 15.43 -0.13 -11.27
N LYS A 423 16.13 -1.18 -11.64
CA LYS A 423 16.36 -1.56 -13.06
C LYS A 423 15.04 -1.93 -13.74
N GLN A 424 14.15 -2.69 -13.09
CA GLN A 424 12.84 -3.04 -13.65
C GLN A 424 12.03 -1.78 -13.99
N ALA A 425 11.92 -0.84 -13.06
CA ALA A 425 11.21 0.42 -13.28
C ALA A 425 11.88 1.30 -14.33
N LEU A 426 13.23 1.41 -14.29
CA LEU A 426 14.00 2.24 -15.22
C LEU A 426 13.95 1.72 -16.66
N PHE A 427 13.94 0.40 -16.84
CA PHE A 427 13.94 -0.25 -18.17
C PHE A 427 12.56 -0.73 -18.60
N SER A 428 11.52 -0.34 -17.88
CA SER A 428 10.14 -0.62 -18.24
C SER A 428 9.78 -0.03 -19.61
N ALA A 429 9.14 -0.84 -20.45
CA ALA A 429 8.59 -0.41 -21.74
C ALA A 429 7.19 0.20 -21.63
N ALA A 430 6.68 0.41 -20.42
CA ALA A 430 5.37 1.03 -20.18
C ALA A 430 5.24 2.38 -20.90
N PRO A 431 4.09 2.68 -21.53
CA PRO A 431 3.93 3.88 -22.34
C PRO A 431 4.08 5.17 -21.50
N ILE A 432 4.62 6.21 -22.11
CA ILE A 432 4.70 7.57 -21.56
C ILE A 432 3.92 8.47 -22.51
N TYR A 433 2.92 9.18 -21.98
CA TYR A 433 2.00 10.00 -22.76
C TYR A 433 2.41 11.46 -22.67
N ASP A 434 3.04 12.00 -23.71
CA ASP A 434 3.68 13.31 -23.71
C ASP A 434 2.70 14.46 -23.37
N GLU A 435 1.45 14.35 -23.81
CA GLU A 435 0.42 15.35 -23.49
C GLU A 435 0.06 15.36 -21.98
N LEU A 436 -0.13 14.18 -21.39
CA LEU A 436 -0.35 14.04 -19.95
C LEU A 436 0.85 14.50 -19.15
N GLU A 437 2.09 14.15 -19.59
CA GLU A 437 3.32 14.60 -18.95
C GLU A 437 3.48 16.13 -19.01
N THR A 438 3.10 16.77 -20.14
CA THR A 438 3.09 18.24 -20.26
C THR A 438 2.15 18.88 -19.24
N PHE A 439 0.95 18.30 -19.10
CA PHE A 439 -0.02 18.75 -18.10
C PHE A 439 0.51 18.58 -16.66
N ARG A 440 0.98 17.38 -16.31
CA ARG A 440 1.52 17.04 -14.98
C ARG A 440 2.67 17.97 -14.58
N LEU A 441 3.65 18.13 -15.46
CA LEU A 441 4.84 18.94 -15.23
C LEU A 441 4.46 20.42 -15.12
N GLY A 442 3.64 20.92 -16.05
CA GLY A 442 3.17 22.30 -16.03
C GLY A 442 2.46 22.67 -14.73
N TYR A 443 1.55 21.78 -14.26
CA TYR A 443 0.88 21.95 -12.97
C TYR A 443 1.88 21.97 -11.79
N SER A 444 2.80 21.00 -11.74
CA SER A 444 3.74 20.90 -10.63
C SER A 444 4.72 22.07 -10.58
N LEU A 445 5.14 22.62 -11.72
CA LEU A 445 5.97 23.84 -11.80
C LEU A 445 5.21 25.09 -11.35
N ILE A 446 3.89 25.18 -11.61
CA ILE A 446 3.04 26.22 -11.04
C ILE A 446 3.09 26.15 -9.51
N LYS A 447 2.85 24.96 -8.96
CA LYS A 447 2.86 24.76 -7.50
C LYS A 447 4.24 25.01 -6.89
N LEU A 448 5.32 24.59 -7.54
CA LEU A 448 6.69 24.92 -7.12
C LEU A 448 6.87 26.44 -6.92
N ARG A 449 6.42 27.24 -7.89
CA ARG A 449 6.51 28.70 -7.83
C ARG A 449 5.60 29.31 -6.77
N GLU A 450 4.39 28.79 -6.61
CA GLU A 450 3.43 29.28 -5.61
C GLU A 450 3.90 28.98 -4.18
N GLU A 451 4.37 27.79 -3.93
CA GLU A 451 4.67 27.30 -2.59
C GLU A 451 6.03 27.77 -2.05
N LEU A 452 7.02 27.92 -2.91
CA LEU A 452 8.33 28.46 -2.54
C LEU A 452 8.44 29.98 -2.75
N GLY A 453 7.57 30.55 -3.60
CA GLY A 453 7.62 31.95 -3.99
C GLY A 453 8.43 32.18 -5.27
N ALA A 454 7.98 33.15 -6.10
CA ALA A 454 8.63 33.47 -7.37
C ALA A 454 10.07 33.97 -7.22
N ASP A 455 10.40 34.60 -6.09
CA ASP A 455 11.73 35.12 -5.79
C ASP A 455 12.70 34.09 -5.19
N HIS A 456 12.23 32.88 -4.86
CA HIS A 456 13.07 31.83 -4.32
C HIS A 456 14.21 31.49 -5.31
N PRO A 457 15.48 31.38 -4.87
CA PRO A 457 16.63 31.15 -5.75
C PRO A 457 16.47 29.90 -6.62
N PHE A 458 15.94 28.81 -6.05
CA PHE A 458 15.68 27.56 -6.77
C PHE A 458 14.62 27.74 -7.85
N VAL A 459 13.53 28.45 -7.58
CA VAL A 459 12.47 28.75 -8.57
C VAL A 459 13.03 29.57 -9.73
N LYS A 460 13.82 30.60 -9.45
CA LYS A 460 14.51 31.40 -10.47
C LYS A 460 15.47 30.56 -11.30
N LYS A 461 16.22 29.66 -10.67
CA LYS A 461 17.14 28.74 -11.34
C LYS A 461 16.43 27.80 -12.29
N VAL A 462 15.27 27.27 -11.90
CA VAL A 462 14.48 26.30 -12.68
C VAL A 462 13.71 26.99 -13.81
N LEU A 463 12.95 28.03 -13.50
CA LEU A 463 12.07 28.69 -14.48
C LEU A 463 12.80 29.69 -15.39
N GLY A 464 13.86 30.30 -14.90
CA GLY A 464 14.54 31.38 -15.63
C GLY A 464 13.57 32.52 -15.93
N LYS A 465 13.34 32.78 -17.22
CA LYS A 465 12.39 33.78 -17.73
C LYS A 465 11.09 33.17 -18.29
N LYS A 466 10.91 31.84 -18.17
CA LYS A 466 9.79 31.10 -18.77
C LYS A 466 8.64 30.98 -17.78
N SER A 467 7.44 30.91 -18.31
CA SER A 467 6.30 30.44 -17.54
C SER A 467 6.43 28.93 -17.27
N PRO A 468 5.80 28.39 -16.21
CA PRO A 468 5.75 26.94 -15.96
C PRO A 468 5.29 26.14 -17.16
N GLN A 469 4.31 26.61 -17.89
CA GLN A 469 3.72 25.93 -19.06
C GLN A 469 4.68 25.95 -20.26
N GLU A 470 5.38 27.04 -20.53
CA GLU A 470 6.38 27.13 -21.58
C GLU A 470 7.55 26.19 -21.30
N LEU A 471 8.05 26.19 -20.06
CA LEU A 471 9.12 25.28 -19.66
C LEU A 471 8.70 23.81 -19.79
N ALA A 472 7.49 23.44 -19.34
CA ALA A 472 6.98 22.09 -19.47
C ALA A 472 6.93 21.62 -20.92
N LYS A 473 6.39 22.43 -21.83
CA LYS A 473 6.35 22.13 -23.26
C LYS A 473 7.75 21.95 -23.87
N GLU A 474 8.68 22.82 -23.52
CA GLU A 474 10.07 22.76 -24.02
C GLU A 474 10.77 21.48 -23.53
N LEU A 475 10.64 21.15 -22.24
CA LEU A 475 11.23 19.96 -21.65
C LEU A 475 10.68 18.67 -22.30
N ILE A 476 9.37 18.58 -22.52
CA ILE A 476 8.76 17.44 -23.18
C ILE A 476 9.22 17.35 -24.65
N ALA A 477 9.31 18.47 -25.37
CA ALA A 477 9.83 18.48 -26.74
C ALA A 477 11.29 18.01 -26.84
N GLY A 478 12.09 18.24 -25.79
CA GLY A 478 13.48 17.79 -25.70
C GLY A 478 13.67 16.43 -25.04
N ALA A 479 12.59 15.73 -24.64
CA ALA A 479 12.67 14.46 -23.94
C ALA A 479 13.01 13.30 -24.89
N LYS A 480 14.03 12.50 -24.54
CA LYS A 480 14.46 11.32 -25.26
C LYS A 480 14.33 10.03 -24.43
N LEU A 481 14.12 10.15 -23.13
CA LEU A 481 14.04 9.01 -22.18
C LEU A 481 12.84 8.07 -22.40
N LYS A 482 11.98 8.33 -23.37
CA LYS A 482 10.96 7.37 -23.84
C LYS A 482 11.63 6.11 -24.41
N ASP A 483 12.81 6.27 -25.01
CA ASP A 483 13.64 5.18 -25.53
C ASP A 483 14.30 4.40 -24.38
N VAL A 484 13.93 3.11 -24.27
CA VAL A 484 14.48 2.18 -23.27
C VAL A 484 15.98 1.94 -23.49
N GLU A 485 16.42 1.86 -24.74
CA GLU A 485 17.83 1.59 -25.06
C GLU A 485 18.70 2.80 -24.69
N LEU A 486 18.20 4.02 -24.83
CA LEU A 486 18.89 5.21 -24.31
C LEU A 486 19.04 5.13 -22.79
N ARG A 487 17.98 4.73 -22.06
CA ARG A 487 18.04 4.57 -20.60
C ARG A 487 19.09 3.53 -20.17
N LYS A 488 19.16 2.39 -20.86
CA LYS A 488 20.19 1.37 -20.63
C LYS A 488 21.59 1.92 -20.90
N LYS A 489 21.78 2.58 -22.03
CA LYS A 489 23.06 3.21 -22.41
C LYS A 489 23.54 4.22 -21.35
N LEU A 490 22.63 5.06 -20.83
CA LEU A 490 22.97 6.03 -19.80
C LEU A 490 23.30 5.35 -18.45
N TRP A 491 22.58 4.29 -18.10
CA TRP A 491 22.84 3.50 -16.90
C TRP A 491 24.22 2.81 -16.97
N GLU A 492 24.51 2.13 -18.06
CA GLU A 492 25.77 1.39 -18.27
C GLU A 492 26.98 2.32 -18.41
N GLY A 493 26.80 3.43 -19.12
CA GLY A 493 27.84 4.45 -19.30
C GLY A 493 28.09 5.32 -18.07
N GLY A 494 27.26 5.22 -17.04
CA GLY A 494 27.42 5.87 -15.74
C GLY A 494 27.59 7.38 -15.86
N LYS A 495 28.45 7.97 -14.99
CA LYS A 495 28.60 9.42 -14.89
C LYS A 495 28.99 10.09 -16.20
N SER A 496 29.90 9.51 -16.96
CA SER A 496 30.36 10.09 -18.23
C SER A 496 29.23 10.21 -19.25
N ALA A 497 28.39 9.15 -19.39
CA ALA A 497 27.27 9.17 -20.31
C ALA A 497 26.15 10.12 -19.88
N VAL A 498 25.85 10.17 -18.58
CA VAL A 498 24.86 11.08 -18.00
C VAL A 498 25.32 12.54 -18.15
N ASP A 499 26.59 12.85 -17.91
CA ASP A 499 27.14 14.20 -18.05
C ASP A 499 27.15 14.68 -19.52
N ALA A 500 27.34 13.79 -20.48
CA ALA A 500 27.31 14.07 -21.91
C ALA A 500 25.89 14.07 -22.53
N SER A 501 24.85 13.73 -21.74
CA SER A 501 23.48 13.62 -22.27
C SER A 501 22.90 14.98 -22.65
N ASP A 502 22.28 15.01 -23.82
CA ASP A 502 21.51 16.16 -24.36
C ASP A 502 19.99 16.01 -24.14
N ASP A 503 19.54 14.99 -23.38
CA ASP A 503 18.16 14.87 -22.98
C ASP A 503 17.77 16.00 -22.00
N ALA A 504 16.66 16.67 -22.28
CA ALA A 504 16.22 17.85 -21.53
C ALA A 504 15.94 17.54 -20.04
N PHE A 505 15.40 16.35 -19.73
CA PHE A 505 15.12 15.97 -18.34
C PHE A 505 16.39 15.54 -17.60
N VAL A 506 17.34 14.91 -18.27
CA VAL A 506 18.66 14.60 -17.67
C VAL A 506 19.37 15.92 -17.32
N GLN A 507 19.33 16.92 -18.22
CA GLN A 507 19.89 18.24 -17.95
C GLN A 507 19.17 18.93 -16.78
N LEU A 508 17.84 18.89 -16.71
CA LEU A 508 17.05 19.42 -15.60
C LEU A 508 17.38 18.71 -14.28
N ALA A 509 17.45 17.38 -14.30
CA ALA A 509 17.78 16.60 -13.10
C ALA A 509 19.19 16.94 -12.59
N ARG A 510 20.18 17.05 -13.47
CA ARG A 510 21.54 17.51 -13.11
C ARG A 510 21.56 18.93 -12.56
N LEU A 511 20.74 19.81 -13.13
CA LEU A 511 20.63 21.21 -12.66
C LEU A 511 20.07 21.27 -11.23
N THR A 512 19.09 20.42 -10.88
CA THR A 512 18.31 20.51 -9.64
C THR A 512 18.82 19.58 -8.52
N ASP A 513 19.55 18.50 -8.85
CA ASP A 513 19.98 17.50 -7.86
C ASP A 513 20.90 18.03 -6.75
N PRO A 514 21.81 19.03 -6.96
CA PRO A 514 22.62 19.59 -5.88
C PRO A 514 21.79 20.18 -4.73
N GLU A 515 20.76 20.98 -5.02
CA GLU A 515 19.87 21.54 -4.01
C GLU A 515 18.96 20.49 -3.40
N ALA A 516 18.45 19.55 -4.21
CA ALA A 516 17.64 18.44 -3.76
C ALA A 516 18.42 17.57 -2.74
N ARG A 517 19.68 17.24 -3.05
CA ARG A 517 20.58 16.54 -2.10
C ARG A 517 20.89 17.37 -0.85
N ALA A 518 21.05 18.67 -0.97
CA ALA A 518 21.33 19.53 0.17
C ALA A 518 20.15 19.58 1.15
N VAL A 519 18.93 19.68 0.64
CA VAL A 519 17.70 19.66 1.45
C VAL A 519 17.48 18.28 2.07
N ARG A 520 17.73 17.20 1.32
CA ARG A 520 17.68 15.82 1.84
C ARG A 520 18.72 15.61 2.94
N LYS A 521 19.95 16.05 2.72
CA LYS A 521 21.02 15.97 3.73
C LYS A 521 20.64 16.68 5.02
N TRP A 522 20.07 17.89 4.93
CA TRP A 522 19.56 18.59 6.12
C TRP A 522 18.52 17.75 6.86
N HIS A 523 17.55 17.15 6.15
CA HIS A 523 16.53 16.29 6.76
C HIS A 523 17.17 15.08 7.45
N ASP A 524 18.07 14.39 6.74
CA ASP A 524 18.71 13.16 7.20
C ASP A 524 19.69 13.38 8.38
N GLU A 525 20.22 14.60 8.55
CA GLU A 525 21.19 14.93 9.59
C GLU A 525 20.60 15.71 10.78
N VAL A 526 19.54 16.50 10.55
CA VAL A 526 18.96 17.38 11.58
C VAL A 526 17.62 16.88 12.10
N ILE A 527 16.77 16.34 11.25
CA ILE A 527 15.39 15.94 11.60
C ILE A 527 15.31 14.45 11.97
N GLU A 528 15.78 13.60 11.10
CA GLU A 528 15.62 12.15 11.25
C GLU A 528 16.30 11.57 12.52
N PRO A 529 17.52 11.97 12.90
CA PRO A 529 18.22 11.38 14.04
C PRO A 529 17.51 11.58 15.40
N PRO A 530 17.14 12.82 15.80
CA PRO A 530 16.44 13.02 17.07
C PRO A 530 15.04 12.40 17.07
N GLU A 531 14.36 12.39 15.92
CA GLU A 531 13.05 11.74 15.80
C GLU A 531 13.16 10.23 16.01
N LYS A 532 14.03 9.54 15.29
CA LYS A 532 14.27 8.10 15.42
C LYS A 532 14.75 7.70 16.81
N LYS A 533 15.72 8.45 17.36
CA LYS A 533 16.24 8.17 18.69
C LYS A 533 15.20 8.37 19.77
N GLY A 534 14.42 9.43 19.69
CA GLY A 534 13.32 9.69 20.61
C GLY A 534 12.25 8.60 20.53
N ALA A 535 11.86 8.19 19.33
CA ALA A 535 10.87 7.15 19.12
C ALA A 535 11.35 5.77 19.64
N GLU A 536 12.62 5.39 19.42
CA GLU A 536 13.25 4.18 19.99
C GLU A 536 13.18 4.18 21.53
N LEU A 537 13.53 5.31 22.16
CA LEU A 537 13.50 5.43 23.62
C LEU A 537 12.07 5.36 24.18
N ILE A 538 11.08 5.95 23.49
CA ILE A 538 9.66 5.85 23.85
C ILE A 538 9.19 4.38 23.75
N ALA A 539 9.55 3.68 22.69
CA ALA A 539 9.22 2.26 22.52
C ALA A 539 9.80 1.41 23.65
N LYS A 540 11.07 1.61 24.00
CA LYS A 540 11.73 0.90 25.12
C LYS A 540 11.05 1.21 26.47
N ALA A 541 10.67 2.46 26.72
CA ALA A 541 9.89 2.82 27.91
C ALA A 541 8.54 2.10 27.95
N LYS A 542 7.85 2.04 26.79
CA LYS A 542 6.59 1.32 26.67
C LYS A 542 6.75 -0.18 26.92
N PHE A 543 7.77 -0.83 26.37
CA PHE A 543 8.05 -2.25 26.61
C PHE A 543 8.30 -2.54 28.10
N GLN A 544 9.00 -1.65 28.79
CA GLN A 544 9.26 -1.81 30.21
C GLN A 544 7.98 -1.68 31.06
N VAL A 545 7.01 -0.87 30.63
CA VAL A 545 5.75 -0.62 31.35
C VAL A 545 4.65 -1.61 30.97
N GLU A 546 4.50 -1.90 29.65
CA GLU A 546 3.35 -2.61 29.08
C GLU A 546 3.71 -4.02 28.56
N GLY A 547 5.01 -4.34 28.43
CA GLY A 547 5.50 -5.58 27.80
C GLY A 547 5.49 -5.48 26.26
N THR A 548 5.89 -6.58 25.60
CA THR A 548 6.03 -6.68 24.13
C THR A 548 4.85 -7.39 23.45
N SER A 549 3.82 -7.79 24.21
CA SER A 549 2.66 -8.54 23.71
C SER A 549 1.61 -7.63 23.01
N ASN A 550 2.08 -6.68 22.20
CA ASN A 550 1.27 -5.77 21.39
C ASN A 550 1.72 -5.87 19.92
N TYR A 551 0.93 -5.34 19.00
CA TYR A 551 1.32 -5.26 17.59
C TYR A 551 2.03 -3.92 17.31
N PRO A 552 3.02 -3.89 16.38
CA PRO A 552 3.67 -2.65 15.94
C PRO A 552 2.84 -1.92 14.88
N ASP A 553 3.14 -0.65 14.65
CA ASP A 553 2.62 0.06 13.48
C ASP A 553 2.92 -0.70 12.18
N ALA A 554 2.03 -0.60 11.22
CA ALA A 554 2.20 -1.19 9.90
C ALA A 554 3.34 -0.49 9.13
N THR A 555 4.10 -1.27 8.33
CA THR A 555 5.33 -0.82 7.66
C THR A 555 5.47 -1.41 6.25
N PHE A 556 4.35 -1.73 5.60
CA PHE A 556 4.29 -2.42 4.32
C PHE A 556 5.01 -3.79 4.36
N THR A 557 4.92 -4.46 5.49
CA THR A 557 5.40 -5.82 5.70
C THR A 557 4.26 -6.76 6.01
N LEU A 558 4.47 -8.07 5.81
CA LEU A 558 3.42 -9.05 5.98
C LEU A 558 2.89 -9.06 7.41
N ARG A 559 1.57 -8.98 7.54
CA ARG A 559 0.83 -8.99 8.81
C ARG A 559 -0.36 -9.95 8.72
N LEU A 560 -0.78 -10.40 9.88
CA LEU A 560 -1.97 -11.23 10.06
C LEU A 560 -2.94 -10.53 11.01
N SER A 561 -4.16 -10.28 10.55
CA SER A 561 -5.27 -9.87 11.40
C SER A 561 -6.35 -10.96 11.47
N TYR A 562 -7.16 -10.94 12.52
CA TYR A 562 -8.26 -11.86 12.69
C TYR A 562 -9.54 -11.12 13.10
N GLY A 563 -10.68 -11.69 12.78
CA GLY A 563 -11.97 -11.09 13.02
C GLY A 563 -13.11 -12.05 12.67
N SER A 564 -14.29 -11.54 12.47
CA SER A 564 -15.47 -12.31 12.06
C SER A 564 -16.23 -11.59 10.95
N VAL A 565 -17.03 -12.33 10.20
CA VAL A 565 -18.01 -11.74 9.27
C VAL A 565 -19.08 -11.04 10.11
N GLU A 566 -19.09 -9.69 10.09
CA GLU A 566 -19.89 -8.91 11.03
C GLU A 566 -20.32 -7.59 10.41
N GLY A 567 -21.63 -7.27 10.53
CA GLY A 567 -22.19 -5.98 10.22
C GLY A 567 -21.86 -4.92 11.28
N TYR A 568 -22.45 -3.75 11.16
CA TYR A 568 -22.27 -2.65 12.12
C TYR A 568 -23.54 -1.78 12.19
N GLU A 569 -23.56 -0.88 13.15
CA GLU A 569 -24.62 0.11 13.31
C GLU A 569 -24.22 1.43 12.64
N GLU A 570 -25.05 1.95 11.73
CA GLU A 570 -24.85 3.27 11.14
C GLU A 570 -26.14 4.09 11.26
N LYS A 571 -26.05 5.25 11.91
CA LYS A 571 -27.18 6.17 12.10
C LYS A 571 -28.43 5.48 12.64
N GLY A 572 -28.24 4.55 13.60
CA GLY A 572 -29.32 3.78 14.24
C GLY A 572 -29.94 2.69 13.36
N ARG A 573 -29.26 2.29 12.28
CA ARG A 573 -29.68 1.19 11.42
C ARG A 573 -28.59 0.14 11.35
N ARG A 574 -28.97 -1.12 11.43
CA ARG A 574 -28.05 -2.23 11.23
C ARG A 574 -27.71 -2.35 9.75
N VAL A 575 -26.43 -2.38 9.44
CA VAL A 575 -25.88 -2.72 8.13
C VAL A 575 -25.57 -4.22 8.13
N ASN A 576 -26.23 -5.01 7.26
CA ASN A 576 -25.98 -6.42 7.14
C ASN A 576 -24.57 -6.67 6.53
N PRO A 577 -23.85 -7.72 6.98
CA PRO A 577 -22.46 -7.92 6.56
C PRO A 577 -22.30 -8.49 5.15
N ILE A 578 -23.33 -8.96 4.48
CA ILE A 578 -23.22 -9.63 3.18
C ILE A 578 -24.22 -9.02 2.19
N THR A 579 -23.73 -8.66 1.00
CA THR A 579 -24.53 -8.29 -0.16
C THR A 579 -24.67 -9.46 -1.12
N MET A 580 -25.67 -9.41 -2.00
CA MET A 580 -25.92 -10.45 -3.00
C MET A 580 -25.71 -9.90 -4.42
N MET A 581 -25.34 -10.73 -5.39
CA MET A 581 -25.10 -10.32 -6.77
C MET A 581 -26.32 -9.60 -7.40
N GLY A 582 -27.54 -9.95 -7.00
CA GLY A 582 -28.77 -9.28 -7.44
C GLY A 582 -28.79 -7.78 -7.10
N GLY A 583 -28.19 -7.38 -5.98
CA GLY A 583 -28.15 -5.98 -5.57
C GLY A 583 -27.36 -5.07 -6.52
N ALA A 584 -26.40 -5.60 -7.30
CA ALA A 584 -25.73 -4.83 -8.35
C ALA A 584 -26.71 -4.40 -9.45
N PHE A 585 -27.64 -5.28 -9.83
CA PHE A 585 -28.66 -4.97 -10.83
C PHE A 585 -29.73 -4.00 -10.30
N GLU A 586 -30.08 -4.11 -9.02
CA GLU A 586 -31.03 -3.17 -8.36
C GLU A 586 -30.41 -1.77 -8.23
N ARG A 587 -29.09 -1.67 -8.02
CA ARG A 587 -28.36 -0.41 -7.89
C ARG A 587 -28.01 0.22 -9.25
N ALA A 588 -28.01 -0.56 -10.33
CA ALA A 588 -27.63 -0.07 -11.67
C ALA A 588 -28.62 0.99 -12.18
N THR A 589 -28.08 2.10 -12.70
CA THR A 589 -28.85 3.19 -13.31
C THR A 589 -28.76 3.21 -14.84
N GLY A 590 -27.90 2.37 -15.43
CA GLY A 590 -27.54 2.38 -16.84
C GLY A 590 -26.66 3.56 -17.27
N ARG A 591 -26.14 4.34 -16.32
CA ARG A 591 -25.20 5.46 -16.53
C ARG A 591 -24.04 5.38 -15.58
N GLU A 592 -22.85 5.76 -16.03
CA GLU A 592 -21.67 5.84 -15.19
C GLU A 592 -21.90 6.74 -13.96
N PRO A 593 -21.38 6.37 -12.79
CA PRO A 593 -20.56 5.16 -12.52
C PRO A 593 -21.38 3.91 -12.15
N PHE A 594 -22.71 3.92 -12.30
CA PHE A 594 -23.63 2.81 -11.99
C PHE A 594 -24.13 2.12 -13.26
N ALA A 595 -23.28 1.97 -14.27
CA ALA A 595 -23.55 1.19 -15.48
C ALA A 595 -22.90 -0.19 -15.37
N LEU A 596 -23.69 -1.25 -15.43
CA LEU A 596 -23.15 -2.60 -15.50
C LEU A 596 -22.59 -2.91 -16.90
N PRO A 597 -21.47 -3.65 -17.01
CA PRO A 597 -20.92 -4.02 -18.32
C PRO A 597 -21.85 -4.98 -19.07
N LYS A 598 -21.72 -4.99 -20.39
CA LYS A 598 -22.55 -5.81 -21.27
C LYS A 598 -22.50 -7.30 -20.93
N SER A 599 -21.34 -7.82 -20.51
CA SER A 599 -21.14 -9.21 -20.09
C SER A 599 -22.11 -9.62 -18.98
N TRP A 600 -22.29 -8.74 -17.96
CA TRP A 600 -23.20 -8.94 -16.83
C TRP A 600 -24.66 -8.87 -17.25
N LEU A 601 -25.01 -7.87 -18.06
CA LEU A 601 -26.39 -7.69 -18.54
C LEU A 601 -26.85 -8.88 -19.37
N VAL A 602 -26.02 -9.37 -20.29
CA VAL A 602 -26.31 -10.54 -21.12
C VAL A 602 -26.38 -11.81 -20.26
N ALA A 603 -25.44 -11.99 -19.33
CA ALA A 603 -25.45 -13.17 -18.45
C ALA A 603 -26.70 -13.25 -17.56
N ASN A 604 -27.20 -12.10 -17.09
CA ASN A 604 -28.46 -12.03 -16.34
C ASN A 604 -29.69 -12.31 -17.24
N GLN A 605 -29.72 -11.70 -18.42
CA GLN A 605 -30.80 -11.93 -19.39
C GLN A 605 -30.92 -13.39 -19.79
N ASP A 606 -29.79 -14.08 -19.95
CA ASP A 606 -29.71 -15.51 -20.27
C ASP A 606 -29.99 -16.41 -19.05
N GLY A 607 -30.23 -15.88 -17.86
CA GLY A 607 -30.45 -16.63 -16.64
C GLY A 607 -29.23 -17.43 -16.17
N ARG A 608 -28.01 -16.99 -16.55
CA ARG A 608 -26.74 -17.65 -16.18
C ARG A 608 -26.25 -17.30 -14.78
N ILE A 609 -26.66 -16.15 -14.22
CA ILE A 609 -26.24 -15.65 -12.92
C ILE A 609 -27.24 -16.07 -11.84
N ASN A 610 -26.75 -16.60 -10.73
CA ASN A 610 -27.54 -16.74 -9.52
C ASN A 610 -27.52 -15.43 -8.72
N LEU A 611 -28.59 -14.66 -8.78
CA LEU A 611 -28.71 -13.37 -8.09
C LEU A 611 -28.61 -13.46 -6.56
N GLY A 612 -28.82 -14.65 -5.98
CA GLY A 612 -28.68 -14.95 -4.55
C GLY A 612 -27.27 -15.34 -4.12
N THR A 613 -26.27 -15.30 -5.01
CA THR A 613 -24.88 -15.58 -4.65
C THR A 613 -24.30 -14.43 -3.81
N PRO A 614 -23.66 -14.73 -2.63
CA PRO A 614 -22.98 -13.71 -1.83
C PRO A 614 -21.93 -12.96 -2.65
N PHE A 615 -21.99 -11.61 -2.66
CA PHE A 615 -21.16 -10.80 -3.53
C PHE A 615 -20.02 -10.09 -2.80
N ASN A 616 -20.36 -9.16 -1.90
CA ASN A 616 -19.35 -8.55 -1.04
C ASN A 616 -19.69 -8.81 0.43
N MET A 617 -18.67 -8.84 1.28
CA MET A 617 -18.85 -9.00 2.72
C MET A 617 -18.03 -8.01 3.53
N ALA A 618 -18.57 -7.65 4.70
CA ALA A 618 -17.92 -6.87 5.72
C ALA A 618 -17.40 -7.79 6.83
N THR A 619 -16.16 -7.58 7.27
CA THR A 619 -15.54 -8.31 8.38
C THR A 619 -14.91 -7.37 9.39
N SER A 620 -14.78 -7.83 10.63
CA SER A 620 -14.20 -7.04 11.72
C SER A 620 -12.66 -7.09 11.77
N ASN A 621 -12.00 -7.61 10.72
CA ASN A 621 -10.56 -7.63 10.62
C ASN A 621 -9.98 -6.21 10.58
N ASP A 622 -8.90 -5.99 11.33
CA ASP A 622 -8.14 -4.74 11.29
C ASP A 622 -7.28 -4.70 10.02
N ILE A 623 -7.55 -3.76 9.14
CA ILE A 623 -6.83 -3.54 7.89
C ILE A 623 -6.60 -2.05 7.64
N ILE A 624 -5.65 -1.74 6.78
CA ILE A 624 -5.41 -0.40 6.23
C ILE A 624 -5.02 -0.49 4.75
N GLY A 625 -4.93 0.63 4.04
CA GLY A 625 -4.42 0.69 2.67
C GLY A 625 -3.11 -0.09 2.51
N GLY A 626 -2.99 -0.86 1.42
CA GLY A 626 -1.95 -1.87 1.20
C GLY A 626 -2.43 -3.31 1.44
N ASN A 627 -3.49 -3.51 2.26
CA ASN A 627 -4.19 -4.80 2.34
C ASN A 627 -5.05 -5.12 1.10
N SER A 628 -5.23 -4.20 0.19
CA SER A 628 -5.84 -4.46 -1.12
C SER A 628 -5.20 -5.68 -1.77
N GLY A 629 -6.00 -6.69 -2.15
CA GLY A 629 -5.53 -7.96 -2.71
C GLY A 629 -5.19 -9.03 -1.66
N SER A 630 -5.32 -8.72 -0.36
CA SER A 630 -5.15 -9.73 0.71
C SER A 630 -6.23 -10.79 0.65
N PRO A 631 -5.87 -12.09 0.80
CA PRO A 631 -6.87 -13.13 0.98
C PRO A 631 -7.59 -12.95 2.32
N VAL A 632 -8.91 -13.12 2.31
CA VAL A 632 -9.70 -13.46 3.50
C VAL A 632 -9.84 -14.96 3.51
N PHE A 633 -9.44 -15.62 4.59
CA PHE A 633 -9.46 -17.08 4.67
C PHE A 633 -9.98 -17.58 6.02
N ASN A 634 -10.45 -18.81 6.04
CA ASN A 634 -10.99 -19.47 7.22
C ASN A 634 -9.90 -20.26 7.99
N LYS A 635 -10.28 -20.90 9.09
CA LYS A 635 -9.37 -21.73 9.91
C LYS A 635 -8.74 -22.92 9.17
N ASN A 636 -9.30 -23.33 8.03
CA ASN A 636 -8.78 -24.43 7.20
C ASN A 636 -7.83 -23.92 6.09
N LEU A 637 -7.43 -22.65 6.11
CA LEU A 637 -6.62 -21.98 5.06
C LEU A 637 -7.32 -22.03 3.68
N GLU A 638 -8.65 -21.88 3.67
CA GLU A 638 -9.43 -21.76 2.44
C GLU A 638 -9.83 -20.31 2.22
N VAL A 639 -9.60 -19.78 1.02
CA VAL A 639 -10.04 -18.43 0.62
C VAL A 639 -11.55 -18.36 0.67
N VAL A 640 -12.09 -17.45 1.47
CA VAL A 640 -13.51 -17.12 1.55
C VAL A 640 -13.81 -15.74 0.98
N GLY A 641 -12.78 -14.91 0.74
CA GLY A 641 -12.91 -13.59 0.11
C GLY A 641 -11.58 -12.96 -0.24
N LEU A 642 -11.68 -11.76 -0.81
CA LEU A 642 -10.57 -10.93 -1.28
C LEU A 642 -10.78 -9.49 -0.79
N ILE A 643 -9.90 -8.98 0.07
CA ILE A 643 -9.95 -7.57 0.54
C ILE A 643 -9.75 -6.62 -0.63
N PHE A 644 -10.63 -5.63 -0.75
CA PHE A 644 -10.45 -4.55 -1.72
C PHE A 644 -10.66 -3.16 -1.12
N ASP A 645 -11.36 -3.05 0.03
CA ASP A 645 -11.70 -1.76 0.63
C ASP A 645 -11.88 -1.87 2.15
N GLY A 646 -12.13 -0.75 2.80
CA GLY A 646 -12.68 -0.62 4.14
C GLY A 646 -13.95 0.25 4.09
N ASN A 647 -14.76 0.25 5.14
CA ASN A 647 -15.86 1.20 5.21
C ASN A 647 -15.34 2.61 5.58
N ILE A 648 -16.16 3.65 5.38
CA ILE A 648 -15.76 5.05 5.60
C ILE A 648 -15.29 5.31 7.04
N GLN A 649 -15.85 4.59 8.01
CA GLN A 649 -15.48 4.69 9.42
C GLN A 649 -14.07 4.13 9.68
N SER A 650 -13.58 3.22 8.86
CA SER A 650 -12.25 2.63 9.00
C SER A 650 -11.10 3.55 8.58
N LEU A 651 -11.38 4.68 7.91
CA LEU A 651 -10.36 5.63 7.45
C LEU A 651 -9.56 6.26 8.60
N GLY A 652 -10.15 6.35 9.81
CA GLY A 652 -9.46 6.71 11.05
C GLY A 652 -8.49 5.64 11.57
N GLY A 653 -8.49 4.45 10.98
CA GLY A 653 -7.64 3.29 11.33
C GLY A 653 -6.14 3.54 11.27
N GLU A 654 -5.72 4.58 10.55
CA GLU A 654 -4.34 5.09 10.58
C GLU A 654 -3.87 5.40 12.00
N TYR A 655 -4.72 6.05 12.79
CA TYR A 655 -4.39 6.52 14.14
C TYR A 655 -4.99 5.69 15.26
N GLY A 656 -6.04 4.92 15.01
CA GLY A 656 -6.70 4.08 16.02
C GLY A 656 -7.83 3.26 15.43
N PHE A 657 -8.16 2.14 16.05
CA PHE A 657 -9.18 1.21 15.61
C PHE A 657 -10.44 1.33 16.46
N ASP A 658 -11.60 1.52 15.83
CA ASP A 658 -12.90 1.47 16.52
C ASP A 658 -13.58 0.11 16.24
N PRO A 659 -13.59 -0.81 17.22
CA PRO A 659 -14.13 -2.15 17.04
C PRO A 659 -15.62 -2.18 16.74
N THR A 660 -16.34 -1.09 17.00
CA THR A 660 -17.80 -1.03 16.83
C THR A 660 -18.22 -0.78 15.39
N VAL A 661 -17.39 -0.06 14.62
CA VAL A 661 -17.77 0.42 13.29
C VAL A 661 -16.72 0.14 12.19
N ASN A 662 -15.43 -0.05 12.53
CA ASN A 662 -14.42 -0.33 11.51
C ASN A 662 -14.66 -1.71 10.89
N ARG A 663 -14.79 -1.76 9.56
CA ARG A 663 -14.99 -3.01 8.81
C ARG A 663 -14.09 -3.05 7.58
N ALA A 664 -13.50 -4.21 7.36
CA ALA A 664 -12.84 -4.58 6.11
C ALA A 664 -13.88 -5.07 5.12
N ILE A 665 -13.76 -4.68 3.85
CA ILE A 665 -14.69 -5.04 2.78
C ILE A 665 -13.99 -5.94 1.78
N SER A 666 -14.66 -7.03 1.40
CA SER A 666 -14.09 -8.04 0.50
C SER A 666 -15.09 -8.58 -0.51
N VAL A 667 -14.56 -9.04 -1.66
CA VAL A 667 -15.33 -9.83 -2.63
C VAL A 667 -15.43 -11.26 -2.13
N CYS A 668 -16.63 -11.85 -2.09
CA CYS A 668 -16.84 -13.22 -1.64
C CYS A 668 -16.33 -14.26 -2.64
N SER A 669 -15.70 -15.33 -2.17
CA SER A 669 -15.19 -16.40 -3.04
C SER A 669 -16.25 -17.09 -3.93
N PRO A 670 -17.53 -17.25 -3.52
CA PRO A 670 -18.58 -17.75 -4.42
C PRO A 670 -18.83 -16.83 -5.61
N ALA A 671 -18.88 -15.51 -5.41
CA ALA A 671 -19.10 -14.57 -6.51
C ALA A 671 -17.92 -14.56 -7.50
N LEU A 672 -16.69 -14.71 -7.00
CA LEU A 672 -15.52 -14.86 -7.85
C LEU A 672 -15.61 -16.07 -8.77
N LEU A 673 -15.96 -17.26 -8.21
CA LEU A 673 -16.15 -18.47 -9.01
C LEU A 673 -17.31 -18.33 -10.00
N GLU A 674 -18.43 -17.77 -9.58
CA GLU A 674 -19.60 -17.61 -10.44
C GLU A 674 -19.32 -16.64 -11.60
N SER A 675 -18.64 -15.53 -11.32
CA SER A 675 -18.24 -14.57 -12.35
C SER A 675 -17.27 -15.18 -13.35
N LEU A 676 -16.26 -15.91 -12.90
CA LEU A 676 -15.30 -16.60 -13.77
C LEU A 676 -15.99 -17.65 -14.64
N ASP A 677 -16.87 -18.48 -14.05
CA ASP A 677 -17.52 -19.59 -14.76
C ASP A 677 -18.66 -19.11 -15.67
N ARG A 678 -19.58 -18.31 -15.13
CA ARG A 678 -20.88 -18.04 -15.75
C ARG A 678 -20.92 -16.77 -16.58
N ILE A 679 -20.07 -15.78 -16.24
CA ILE A 679 -20.05 -14.48 -16.94
C ILE A 679 -18.91 -14.48 -17.96
N HIS A 680 -17.68 -14.78 -17.52
CA HIS A 680 -16.49 -14.64 -18.34
C HIS A 680 -16.04 -15.94 -19.04
N GLY A 681 -16.66 -17.10 -18.71
CA GLY A 681 -16.34 -18.39 -19.33
C GLY A 681 -14.91 -18.87 -19.07
N ALA A 682 -14.30 -18.45 -17.97
CA ALA A 682 -12.90 -18.71 -17.62
C ALA A 682 -12.70 -20.13 -17.05
N LYS A 683 -13.10 -21.15 -17.78
CA LYS A 683 -13.14 -22.57 -17.36
C LYS A 683 -11.79 -23.10 -16.85
N ARG A 684 -10.68 -22.72 -17.53
CA ARG A 684 -9.33 -23.12 -17.11
C ARG A 684 -9.05 -22.64 -15.68
N MET A 685 -9.32 -21.39 -15.40
CA MET A 685 -9.12 -20.83 -14.07
C MET A 685 -9.99 -21.47 -13.00
N VAL A 686 -11.27 -21.67 -13.29
CA VAL A 686 -12.20 -22.35 -12.38
C VAL A 686 -11.71 -23.76 -12.04
N THR A 687 -11.19 -24.49 -13.02
CA THR A 687 -10.62 -25.83 -12.82
C THR A 687 -9.38 -25.76 -11.93
N GLU A 688 -8.48 -24.83 -12.19
CA GLU A 688 -7.25 -24.62 -11.41
C GLU A 688 -7.56 -24.24 -9.95
N LEU A 689 -8.46 -23.29 -9.71
CA LEU A 689 -8.87 -22.87 -8.38
C LEU A 689 -9.54 -23.99 -7.56
N LYS A 690 -10.24 -24.93 -8.23
CA LYS A 690 -10.83 -26.10 -7.60
C LYS A 690 -9.85 -27.25 -7.37
N GLY A 691 -8.55 -27.02 -7.59
CA GLY A 691 -7.49 -28.01 -7.38
C GLY A 691 -7.29 -29.01 -8.54
N GLY A 692 -7.89 -28.75 -9.70
CA GLY A 692 -7.59 -29.49 -10.94
C GLY A 692 -6.27 -29.04 -11.54
N ALA A 693 -5.52 -29.94 -12.19
CA ALA A 693 -4.34 -29.56 -12.97
C ALA A 693 -4.76 -28.64 -14.13
N SER A 694 -4.03 -27.53 -14.33
CA SER A 694 -4.20 -26.77 -15.56
C SER A 694 -3.86 -27.71 -16.74
N GLN A 695 -4.68 -27.74 -17.79
CA GLN A 695 -4.51 -28.67 -18.94
C GLN A 695 -3.23 -28.41 -19.77
N ALA A 696 -2.16 -27.87 -19.15
CA ALA A 696 -0.88 -27.65 -19.79
C ALA A 696 0.00 -28.90 -19.98
N GLY A 697 -0.52 -30.09 -19.60
CA GLY A 697 0.20 -31.36 -19.67
C GLY A 697 -0.35 -32.38 -20.67
N LEU A 698 -1.34 -32.04 -21.51
CA LEU A 698 -1.88 -32.92 -22.53
C LEU A 698 -1.71 -32.32 -23.93
N ARG A 699 -0.46 -32.30 -24.42
CA ARG A 699 -0.05 -32.54 -25.82
C ARG A 699 1.45 -32.78 -25.91
#